data_cb3dc8d0de868b2a1e9d6337bb53e592
#
_entry.id   cb3dc8d0de868b2a1e9d6337bb53e592
#
_cell.length_a   1.000
_cell.length_b   1.000
_cell.length_c   1.000
_cell.angle_alpha   90.00
_cell.angle_beta   90.00
_cell.angle_gamma   90.00
#
_symmetry.space_group_name_H-M   'P 1'
#
loop_
_entity.id
_entity.type
_entity.pdbx_description
1 polymer ?
#
loop_
_entity_poly.entity_id
_entity_poly.type
_entity_poly.pdbx_seq_one_letter_code
_entity_poly.pdbx_strand_id
1 'polypeptide(L)'
;LNAVPRGLTALLVLSLSACATLSPAQRDRASQIAAQARSNQIDCDAADACAQPSPLRELGSKALAASTPEQPRHYAVILDRGPDALLARIDLIRGATRTLDLQTYIYDEDDAGKLVLDELLAAARRGVRVRLLMDQLAALRHIDTLAALSGAHVNLEVRLYNPVLHRARITYPQYVLAAACCWRRLNQRMHTKLLLIDGRVGIAGGRNYQDDYYDWDDEYNFRDRDVLVAGPVADAMGTDFELFWNDRRSVPVERLSDVGRRLISDGVPALPKTEFERPKRAQAMLDDAANAETVRERVADHAIEVGQVRYISDTPDKHRENSDASALASDSLRGLIANSRKEVMLQTPYLVLSKAAQKLFSDLHERPDAPRVIVSTNSLAATDAFIAYALSYKYKRRYLREFGFNIYEYKPFPADAPIDIAATGATLPALGLPGLPEQPPPARWRRQDRSSVAYPYQYRRPLSREYVATRYARRRSNEPVPLKRAGVRIGMHAKSMVIDDRISVIGTHNFDPRGDHYNTESAVVIEDEAFARALGDSIRRDIAPANSWVIARRDKPPVFSGLEYSIAKVSEHLPLFDLWPVRYATSYEFVPSPNCPSPLYRTDPGFRACYKPVGDFPEVNLGVKSLTTRMFTAFGAGLAPIL
;
A
#
# COMPACT_ATOMS: atom_id res chain seq x y z
N LEU A 1 -15.24 -51.93 18.96
CA LEU A 1 -14.11 -51.27 18.30
C LEU A 1 -14.58 -50.77 16.92
N ASN A 2 -15.07 -49.52 16.87
CA ASN A 2 -15.65 -48.92 15.69
C ASN A 2 -14.52 -48.52 14.72
N ALA A 3 -14.60 -48.98 13.49
CA ALA A 3 -13.68 -48.65 12.42
C ALA A 3 -13.72 -47.14 12.15
N VAL A 4 -12.62 -46.44 12.42
CA VAL A 4 -12.40 -45.05 12.00
C VAL A 4 -12.50 -45.03 10.48
N PRO A 5 -13.35 -44.18 9.86
CA PRO A 5 -13.49 -44.17 8.41
C PRO A 5 -12.13 -43.80 7.77
N ARG A 6 -11.70 -44.63 6.80
CA ARG A 6 -10.42 -44.46 6.06
C ARG A 6 -10.21 -43.05 5.51
N GLY A 7 -11.29 -42.30 5.28
CA GLY A 7 -11.24 -40.88 4.89
C GLY A 7 -10.70 -39.95 5.96
N LEU A 8 -10.98 -40.20 7.24
CA LEU A 8 -10.47 -39.39 8.36
C LEU A 8 -8.96 -39.63 8.57
N THR A 9 -8.50 -40.86 8.40
CA THR A 9 -7.08 -41.22 8.50
C THR A 9 -6.28 -40.62 7.34
N ALA A 10 -6.82 -40.61 6.12
CA ALA A 10 -6.18 -39.96 4.97
C ALA A 10 -6.14 -38.43 5.13
N LEU A 11 -7.18 -37.81 5.68
CA LEU A 11 -7.18 -36.38 6.00
C LEU A 11 -6.18 -36.03 7.11
N LEU A 12 -6.05 -36.90 8.11
CA LEU A 12 -5.09 -36.72 9.21
C LEU A 12 -3.63 -36.87 8.73
N VAL A 13 -3.35 -37.82 7.86
CA VAL A 13 -2.03 -38.03 7.25
C VAL A 13 -1.68 -36.90 6.29
N LEU A 14 -2.63 -36.42 5.51
CA LEU A 14 -2.44 -35.24 4.65
C LEU A 14 -2.23 -33.94 5.47
N SER A 15 -2.90 -33.78 6.59
CA SER A 15 -2.70 -32.64 7.48
C SER A 15 -1.35 -32.69 8.22
N LEU A 16 -0.89 -33.87 8.60
CA LEU A 16 0.44 -34.05 9.22
C LEU A 16 1.58 -33.82 8.23
N SER A 17 1.44 -34.22 6.97
CA SER A 17 2.43 -33.95 5.93
C SER A 17 2.46 -32.46 5.49
N ALA A 18 1.35 -31.75 5.58
CA ALA A 18 1.28 -30.30 5.31
C ALA A 18 2.03 -29.45 6.36
N CYS A 19 2.18 -29.97 7.59
CA CYS A 19 2.90 -29.33 8.70
C CYS A 19 4.35 -29.81 8.85
N ALA A 20 4.88 -30.66 7.96
CA ALA A 20 6.25 -31.15 8.05
C ALA A 20 7.26 -30.00 7.87
N THR A 21 7.78 -29.48 8.98
CA THR A 21 8.87 -28.51 9.00
C THR A 21 10.20 -29.22 8.76
N LEU A 22 11.22 -28.49 8.31
CA LEU A 22 12.59 -29.01 8.29
C LEU A 22 13.07 -29.29 9.73
N SER A 23 13.77 -30.38 9.92
CA SER A 23 14.52 -30.61 11.16
C SER A 23 15.64 -29.56 11.33
N PRO A 24 16.17 -29.35 12.54
CA PRO A 24 17.31 -28.46 12.74
C PRO A 24 18.49 -28.79 11.79
N ALA A 25 18.87 -30.07 11.69
CA ALA A 25 19.95 -30.54 10.80
C ALA A 25 19.66 -30.24 9.31
N GLN A 26 18.42 -30.38 8.87
CA GLN A 26 18.05 -30.02 7.49
C GLN A 26 18.10 -28.50 7.25
N ARG A 27 17.71 -27.68 8.20
CA ARG A 27 17.84 -26.21 8.10
C ARG A 27 19.31 -25.80 8.02
N ASP A 28 20.16 -26.40 8.84
CA ASP A 28 21.59 -26.11 8.82
C ASP A 28 22.23 -26.58 7.51
N ARG A 29 21.81 -27.75 6.99
CA ARG A 29 22.25 -28.25 5.69
C ARG A 29 21.84 -27.29 4.55
N ALA A 30 20.61 -26.81 4.53
CA ALA A 30 20.16 -25.85 3.53
C ALA A 30 20.94 -24.52 3.60
N SER A 31 21.21 -24.03 4.82
CA SER A 31 22.03 -22.82 5.02
C SER A 31 23.48 -23.05 4.55
N GLN A 32 24.06 -24.21 4.75
CA GLN A 32 25.41 -24.55 4.24
C GLN A 32 25.43 -24.56 2.71
N ILE A 33 24.42 -25.18 2.06
CA ILE A 33 24.33 -25.23 0.59
C ILE A 33 24.25 -23.83 0.02
N ALA A 34 23.38 -22.97 0.58
CA ALA A 34 23.25 -21.58 0.18
C ALA A 34 24.58 -20.81 0.38
N ALA A 35 25.20 -20.94 1.55
CA ALA A 35 26.46 -20.25 1.86
C ALA A 35 27.62 -20.68 0.93
N GLN A 36 27.71 -21.95 0.59
CA GLN A 36 28.75 -22.49 -0.31
C GLN A 36 28.57 -22.00 -1.77
N ALA A 37 27.35 -21.71 -2.18
CA ALA A 37 27.06 -21.23 -3.52
C ALA A 37 27.27 -19.72 -3.69
N ARG A 38 27.25 -18.94 -2.59
CA ARG A 38 27.37 -17.47 -2.64
C ARG A 38 28.69 -17.05 -3.29
N SER A 39 28.58 -16.24 -4.35
CA SER A 39 29.74 -15.56 -4.93
C SER A 39 30.30 -14.53 -3.94
N ASN A 40 31.61 -14.45 -3.87
CA ASN A 40 32.34 -13.40 -3.19
C ASN A 40 33.07 -12.47 -4.17
N GLN A 41 32.81 -12.62 -5.46
CA GLN A 41 33.41 -11.78 -6.49
C GLN A 41 32.86 -10.37 -6.39
N ILE A 42 33.75 -9.42 -6.20
CA ILE A 42 33.42 -7.99 -6.22
C ILE A 42 33.77 -7.45 -7.61
N ASP A 43 32.80 -6.78 -8.22
CA ASP A 43 32.98 -6.17 -9.56
C ASP A 43 33.69 -4.81 -9.49
N CYS A 44 34.12 -4.41 -8.29
CA CYS A 44 34.80 -3.16 -8.04
C CYS A 44 35.81 -3.30 -6.88
N ASP A 45 37.00 -2.72 -7.02
CA ASP A 45 38.06 -2.77 -5.98
C ASP A 45 37.66 -1.98 -4.71
N ALA A 46 36.83 -0.93 -4.87
CA ALA A 46 36.28 -0.17 -3.75
C ALA A 46 34.83 0.24 -4.04
N ALA A 47 33.93 0.01 -3.10
CA ALA A 47 32.50 0.31 -3.26
C ALA A 47 32.24 1.80 -3.62
N ASP A 48 32.99 2.71 -3.03
CA ASP A 48 32.89 4.16 -3.30
C ASP A 48 33.33 4.52 -4.74
N ALA A 49 34.32 3.83 -5.31
CA ALA A 49 34.83 4.11 -6.64
C ALA A 49 33.88 3.65 -7.76
N CYS A 50 32.93 2.76 -7.46
CA CYS A 50 31.95 2.21 -8.42
C CYS A 50 30.53 2.65 -8.14
N ALA A 51 30.27 3.38 -7.07
CA ALA A 51 28.99 4.01 -6.83
C ALA A 51 28.78 5.16 -7.83
N GLN A 52 27.58 5.24 -8.40
CA GLN A 52 27.23 6.36 -9.28
C GLN A 52 27.08 7.66 -8.45
N PRO A 53 27.43 8.83 -9.01
CA PRO A 53 27.06 10.10 -8.41
C PRO A 53 25.56 10.19 -8.21
N SER A 54 25.12 10.43 -6.97
CA SER A 54 23.70 10.49 -6.62
C SER A 54 23.38 11.83 -5.96
N PRO A 55 22.65 12.72 -6.67
CA PRO A 55 22.18 13.97 -6.11
C PRO A 55 21.37 13.78 -4.82
N LEU A 56 20.62 12.68 -4.73
CA LEU A 56 19.79 12.36 -3.56
C LEU A 56 20.65 11.95 -2.35
N ARG A 57 21.71 11.18 -2.56
CA ARG A 57 22.66 10.83 -1.49
C ARG A 57 23.45 12.06 -1.01
N GLU A 58 23.75 13.01 -1.90
CA GLU A 58 24.38 14.27 -1.55
C GLU A 58 23.55 15.10 -0.57
N LEU A 59 22.20 15.10 -0.69
CA LEU A 59 21.31 15.74 0.28
C LEU A 59 21.54 15.20 1.70
N GLY A 60 21.75 13.88 1.84
CA GLY A 60 22.07 13.26 3.13
C GLY A 60 23.38 13.75 3.71
N SER A 61 24.42 13.88 2.88
CA SER A 61 25.71 14.39 3.30
C SER A 61 25.64 15.86 3.72
N LYS A 62 24.91 16.69 2.96
CA LYS A 62 24.67 18.10 3.29
C LYS A 62 23.88 18.25 4.60
N ALA A 63 22.81 17.48 4.77
CA ALA A 63 21.98 17.51 5.97
C ALA A 63 22.79 17.17 7.22
N LEU A 64 23.57 16.07 7.17
CA LEU A 64 24.40 15.63 8.31
C LEU A 64 25.51 16.63 8.64
N ALA A 65 26.16 17.23 7.63
CA ALA A 65 27.18 18.23 7.83
C ALA A 65 26.63 19.53 8.46
N ALA A 66 25.38 19.87 8.21
CA ALA A 66 24.70 21.05 8.74
C ALA A 66 23.98 20.82 10.07
N SER A 67 23.87 19.57 10.53
CA SER A 67 23.11 19.19 11.72
C SER A 67 23.94 19.24 12.99
N THR A 68 23.30 19.70 14.08
CA THR A 68 23.75 19.45 15.46
C THR A 68 22.65 18.72 16.21
N PRO A 69 22.93 18.11 17.38
CA PRO A 69 21.90 17.47 18.20
C PRO A 69 20.74 18.41 18.58
N GLU A 70 21.03 19.70 18.81
CA GLU A 70 20.05 20.73 19.19
C GLU A 70 19.30 21.31 17.99
N GLN A 71 19.92 21.28 16.81
CA GLN A 71 19.38 21.85 15.57
C GLN A 71 19.57 20.86 14.41
N PRO A 72 18.77 19.80 14.37
CA PRO A 72 18.81 18.85 13.27
C PRO A 72 18.34 19.51 11.97
N ARG A 73 19.01 19.20 10.87
CA ARG A 73 18.67 19.65 9.52
C ARG A 73 18.40 18.43 8.66
N HIS A 74 17.32 18.51 7.90
CA HIS A 74 16.94 17.48 6.94
C HIS A 74 16.56 18.10 5.61
N TYR A 75 16.64 17.30 4.55
CA TYR A 75 15.99 17.59 3.27
C TYR A 75 14.90 16.56 3.05
N ALA A 76 13.68 17.02 2.74
CA ALA A 76 12.54 16.16 2.50
C ALA A 76 11.94 16.39 1.11
N VAL A 77 11.65 15.32 0.37
CA VAL A 77 11.03 15.35 -0.96
C VAL A 77 9.74 14.55 -0.95
N ILE A 78 8.65 15.14 -1.40
CA ILE A 78 7.37 14.43 -1.61
C ILE A 78 7.46 13.68 -2.94
N LEU A 79 7.42 12.36 -2.90
CA LEU A 79 7.42 11.51 -4.09
C LEU A 79 5.97 11.17 -4.49
N ASP A 80 5.35 12.05 -5.24
CA ASP A 80 3.96 11.94 -5.66
C ASP A 80 3.78 11.11 -6.94
N ARG A 81 4.69 11.24 -7.91
CA ARG A 81 4.64 10.53 -9.18
C ARG A 81 5.31 9.17 -9.08
N GLY A 82 4.68 8.14 -9.63
CA GLY A 82 5.21 6.78 -9.63
C GLY A 82 6.59 6.66 -10.27
N PRO A 83 6.81 7.16 -11.51
CA PRO A 83 8.11 7.10 -12.16
C PRO A 83 9.23 7.84 -11.40
N ASP A 84 8.94 8.99 -10.76
CA ASP A 84 9.93 9.73 -9.97
C ASP A 84 10.28 8.97 -8.66
N ALA A 85 9.29 8.30 -8.08
CA ALA A 85 9.52 7.43 -6.92
C ALA A 85 10.39 6.20 -7.24
N LEU A 86 10.25 5.63 -8.45
CA LEU A 86 11.12 4.54 -8.92
C LEU A 86 12.52 5.06 -9.25
N LEU A 87 12.61 6.19 -9.96
CA LEU A 87 13.86 6.86 -10.29
C LEU A 87 14.69 7.15 -9.03
N ALA A 88 14.07 7.71 -8.00
CA ALA A 88 14.74 8.00 -6.73
C ALA A 88 15.29 6.73 -6.05
N ARG A 89 14.56 5.60 -6.13
CA ARG A 89 15.03 4.33 -5.60
C ARG A 89 16.25 3.80 -6.35
N ILE A 90 16.22 3.83 -7.68
CA ILE A 90 17.32 3.34 -8.51
C ILE A 90 18.57 4.21 -8.33
N ASP A 91 18.42 5.54 -8.33
CA ASP A 91 19.51 6.48 -8.08
C ASP A 91 20.20 6.19 -6.73
N LEU A 92 19.40 6.06 -5.66
CA LEU A 92 19.93 5.77 -4.32
C LEU A 92 20.58 4.38 -4.23
N ILE A 93 20.03 3.35 -4.87
CA ILE A 93 20.62 2.01 -4.89
C ILE A 93 21.98 2.05 -5.63
N ARG A 94 22.07 2.76 -6.76
CA ARG A 94 23.31 2.93 -7.52
C ARG A 94 24.33 3.79 -6.81
N GLY A 95 23.86 4.78 -6.05
CA GLY A 95 24.70 5.66 -5.22
C GLY A 95 25.13 5.07 -3.88
N ALA A 96 24.62 3.92 -3.48
CA ALA A 96 24.96 3.28 -2.21
C ALA A 96 26.42 2.83 -2.17
N THR A 97 27.10 3.08 -1.03
CA THR A 97 28.53 2.79 -0.84
C THR A 97 28.82 1.78 0.26
N ARG A 98 27.95 1.62 1.25
CA ARG A 98 28.18 0.74 2.41
C ARG A 98 27.03 -0.20 2.70
N THR A 99 25.82 0.35 2.87
CA THR A 99 24.65 -0.42 3.32
C THR A 99 23.41 -0.03 2.55
N LEU A 100 22.59 -1.04 2.29
CA LEU A 100 21.28 -0.91 1.67
C LEU A 100 20.31 -1.82 2.40
N ASP A 101 19.33 -1.23 3.06
CA ASP A 101 18.31 -1.93 3.82
C ASP A 101 16.95 -1.67 3.18
N LEU A 102 16.32 -2.74 2.69
CA LEU A 102 15.00 -2.66 2.06
C LEU A 102 14.00 -3.51 2.85
N GLN A 103 12.94 -2.88 3.31
CA GLN A 103 11.81 -3.50 3.99
C GLN A 103 10.54 -3.21 3.23
N THR A 104 9.73 -4.23 2.93
CA THR A 104 8.49 -4.04 2.18
C THR A 104 7.43 -5.09 2.51
N TYR A 105 6.17 -4.72 2.29
CA TYR A 105 5.05 -5.64 2.44
C TYR A 105 4.82 -6.47 1.18
N ILE A 106 4.75 -5.84 0.00
CA ILE A 106 4.60 -6.52 -1.29
C ILE A 106 5.89 -6.36 -2.11
N TYR A 107 6.37 -7.48 -2.66
CA TYR A 107 7.42 -7.51 -3.67
C TYR A 107 7.00 -8.48 -4.78
N ASP A 108 6.70 -7.95 -5.97
CA ASP A 108 6.28 -8.78 -7.11
C ASP A 108 7.44 -9.01 -8.10
N GLU A 109 7.30 -10.01 -8.97
CA GLU A 109 8.26 -10.35 -10.02
C GLU A 109 7.80 -9.78 -11.38
N ASP A 110 7.30 -8.53 -11.37
CA ASP A 110 6.96 -7.76 -12.55
C ASP A 110 8.12 -6.87 -13.02
N ASP A 111 7.89 -5.96 -13.95
CA ASP A 111 8.99 -5.16 -14.51
C ASP A 111 9.65 -4.28 -13.45
N ALA A 112 8.87 -3.58 -12.62
CA ALA A 112 9.41 -2.73 -11.57
C ALA A 112 10.14 -3.53 -10.47
N GLY A 113 9.54 -4.65 -10.04
CA GLY A 113 10.16 -5.52 -9.04
C GLY A 113 11.44 -6.17 -9.55
N LYS A 114 11.47 -6.68 -10.79
CA LYS A 114 12.67 -7.23 -11.41
C LYS A 114 13.78 -6.19 -11.55
N LEU A 115 13.42 -4.97 -12.01
CA LEU A 115 14.38 -3.89 -12.18
C LEU A 115 15.07 -3.55 -10.86
N VAL A 116 14.31 -3.39 -9.79
CA VAL A 116 14.87 -3.10 -8.47
C VAL A 116 15.71 -4.28 -7.96
N LEU A 117 15.29 -5.52 -8.19
CA LEU A 117 16.04 -6.70 -7.77
C LEU A 117 17.41 -6.80 -8.46
N ASP A 118 17.48 -6.49 -9.75
CA ASP A 118 18.73 -6.44 -10.51
C ASP A 118 19.68 -5.38 -9.96
N GLU A 119 19.17 -4.20 -9.62
CA GLU A 119 19.97 -3.12 -9.02
C GLU A 119 20.47 -3.48 -7.60
N LEU A 120 19.67 -4.20 -6.79
CA LEU A 120 20.09 -4.71 -5.48
C LEU A 120 21.23 -5.74 -5.62
N LEU A 121 21.14 -6.63 -6.59
CA LEU A 121 22.20 -7.60 -6.90
C LEU A 121 23.46 -6.90 -7.40
N ALA A 122 23.32 -5.91 -8.27
CA ALA A 122 24.43 -5.09 -8.74
C ALA A 122 25.11 -4.35 -7.58
N ALA A 123 24.33 -3.79 -6.64
CA ALA A 123 24.90 -3.16 -5.44
C ALA A 123 25.68 -4.15 -4.57
N ALA A 124 25.16 -5.37 -4.37
CA ALA A 124 25.86 -6.42 -3.62
C ALA A 124 27.21 -6.80 -4.27
N ARG A 125 27.25 -6.89 -5.61
CA ARG A 125 28.47 -7.15 -6.39
C ARG A 125 29.47 -6.00 -6.34
N ARG A 126 29.02 -4.76 -6.13
CA ARG A 126 29.93 -3.62 -5.87
C ARG A 126 30.53 -3.63 -4.46
N GLY A 127 30.08 -4.53 -3.57
CA GLY A 127 30.56 -4.61 -2.20
C GLY A 127 29.63 -3.98 -1.16
N VAL A 128 28.48 -3.45 -1.56
CA VAL A 128 27.47 -2.90 -0.66
C VAL A 128 26.76 -4.05 0.08
N ARG A 129 26.65 -3.93 1.40
CA ARG A 129 25.86 -4.87 2.20
C ARG A 129 24.37 -4.62 1.96
N VAL A 130 23.70 -5.55 1.31
CA VAL A 130 22.28 -5.49 0.94
C VAL A 130 21.45 -6.44 1.81
N ARG A 131 20.45 -5.91 2.48
CA ARG A 131 19.49 -6.68 3.29
C ARG A 131 18.07 -6.44 2.77
N LEU A 132 17.41 -7.52 2.39
CA LEU A 132 16.04 -7.49 1.87
C LEU A 132 15.11 -8.23 2.84
N LEU A 133 14.18 -7.50 3.47
CA LEU A 133 13.15 -8.01 4.35
C LEU A 133 11.77 -7.83 3.75
N MET A 134 11.08 -8.93 3.48
CA MET A 134 9.74 -8.93 2.88
C MET A 134 8.74 -9.64 3.80
N ASP A 135 7.47 -9.20 3.78
CA ASP A 135 6.40 -9.96 4.44
C ASP A 135 6.11 -11.25 3.65
N GLN A 136 6.00 -12.38 4.34
CA GLN A 136 5.83 -13.68 3.69
C GLN A 136 4.63 -13.76 2.74
N LEU A 137 3.49 -13.19 3.11
CA LEU A 137 2.26 -13.41 2.35
C LEU A 137 2.23 -12.69 1.00
N ALA A 138 3.07 -11.67 0.84
CA ALA A 138 3.11 -10.85 -0.36
C ALA A 138 4.52 -10.74 -0.98
N ALA A 139 5.43 -11.65 -0.59
CA ALA A 139 6.79 -11.76 -1.17
C ALA A 139 6.79 -12.38 -2.57
N LEU A 140 7.99 -12.41 -3.16
CA LEU A 140 8.30 -13.03 -4.46
C LEU A 140 7.55 -14.35 -4.68
N ARG A 141 7.05 -14.57 -5.89
CA ARG A 141 6.11 -15.67 -6.18
C ARG A 141 6.77 -17.03 -6.32
N HIS A 142 7.99 -17.06 -6.86
CA HIS A 142 8.65 -18.30 -7.20
C HIS A 142 9.65 -18.75 -6.13
N ILE A 143 9.54 -20.00 -5.70
CA ILE A 143 10.45 -20.60 -4.73
C ILE A 143 11.87 -20.67 -5.29
N ASP A 144 12.01 -20.92 -6.60
CA ASP A 144 13.31 -20.97 -7.27
C ASP A 144 14.01 -19.60 -7.25
N THR A 145 13.29 -18.50 -7.39
CA THR A 145 13.86 -17.14 -7.21
C THR A 145 14.39 -16.94 -5.79
N LEU A 146 13.62 -17.32 -4.77
CA LEU A 146 14.06 -17.21 -3.37
C LEU A 146 15.26 -18.13 -3.08
N ALA A 147 15.27 -19.34 -3.63
CA ALA A 147 16.39 -20.27 -3.50
C ALA A 147 17.66 -19.74 -4.20
N ALA A 148 17.51 -19.17 -5.40
CA ALA A 148 18.61 -18.55 -6.14
C ALA A 148 19.19 -17.34 -5.38
N LEU A 149 18.33 -16.46 -4.86
CA LEU A 149 18.75 -15.28 -4.09
C LEU A 149 19.50 -15.67 -2.81
N SER A 150 19.12 -16.78 -2.14
CA SER A 150 19.81 -17.24 -0.93
C SER A 150 21.27 -17.59 -1.15
N GLY A 151 21.61 -18.02 -2.37
CA GLY A 151 22.97 -18.39 -2.76
C GLY A 151 23.64 -17.43 -3.73
N ALA A 152 23.08 -16.23 -3.97
CA ALA A 152 23.55 -15.35 -5.03
C ALA A 152 24.87 -14.65 -4.72
N HIS A 153 25.01 -14.00 -3.56
CA HIS A 153 26.19 -13.22 -3.20
C HIS A 153 26.38 -13.11 -1.68
N VAL A 154 27.63 -13.01 -1.20
CA VAL A 154 27.95 -12.89 0.23
C VAL A 154 27.41 -11.58 0.85
N ASN A 155 27.30 -10.53 0.06
CA ASN A 155 26.78 -9.24 0.48
C ASN A 155 25.25 -9.09 0.35
N LEU A 156 24.52 -10.13 -0.07
CA LEU A 156 23.07 -10.14 -0.14
C LEU A 156 22.47 -11.13 0.86
N GLU A 157 21.61 -10.62 1.73
CA GLU A 157 20.80 -11.46 2.63
C GLU A 157 19.32 -11.17 2.46
N VAL A 158 18.53 -12.24 2.32
CA VAL A 158 17.06 -12.15 2.14
C VAL A 158 16.36 -12.87 3.27
N ARG A 159 15.43 -12.18 3.93
CA ARG A 159 14.58 -12.73 4.99
C ARG A 159 13.10 -12.51 4.70
N LEU A 160 12.27 -13.46 5.16
CA LEU A 160 10.83 -13.29 5.19
C LEU A 160 10.33 -13.08 6.62
N TYR A 161 9.52 -12.03 6.80
CA TYR A 161 8.89 -11.75 8.08
C TYR A 161 7.65 -12.59 8.29
N ASN A 162 7.50 -13.14 9.48
CA ASN A 162 6.35 -13.88 9.99
C ASN A 162 5.88 -15.03 9.07
N PRO A 163 6.77 -15.97 8.65
CA PRO A 163 6.40 -17.08 7.79
C PRO A 163 5.46 -18.06 8.50
N VAL A 164 4.20 -18.04 8.07
CA VAL A 164 3.16 -18.96 8.57
C VAL A 164 3.45 -20.37 8.05
N LEU A 165 3.26 -21.39 8.90
CA LEU A 165 3.59 -22.80 8.60
C LEU A 165 5.06 -23.02 8.23
N HIS A 166 5.97 -22.12 8.61
CA HIS A 166 7.41 -22.17 8.30
C HIS A 166 7.71 -22.33 6.79
N ARG A 167 6.90 -21.72 5.94
CA ARG A 167 7.04 -21.78 4.48
C ARG A 167 7.17 -20.37 3.90
N ALA A 168 7.94 -20.27 2.81
CA ALA A 168 7.98 -19.05 2.02
C ALA A 168 6.64 -18.85 1.27
N ARG A 169 6.04 -19.93 0.79
CA ARG A 169 4.77 -19.92 0.05
C ARG A 169 3.78 -20.87 0.66
N ILE A 170 2.54 -20.42 0.79
CA ILE A 170 1.42 -21.27 1.22
C ILE A 170 0.41 -21.41 0.09
N THR A 171 -0.15 -22.61 -0.05
CA THR A 171 -1.25 -22.89 -0.97
C THR A 171 -2.59 -22.50 -0.35
N TYR A 172 -3.66 -22.45 -1.15
CA TYR A 172 -5.00 -22.17 -0.63
C TYR A 172 -5.44 -23.10 0.51
N PRO A 173 -5.28 -24.44 0.43
CA PRO A 173 -5.59 -25.32 1.56
C PRO A 173 -4.78 -25.00 2.82
N GLN A 174 -3.49 -24.65 2.66
CA GLN A 174 -2.64 -24.24 3.78
C GLN A 174 -3.05 -22.90 4.36
N TYR A 175 -3.53 -21.97 3.52
CA TYR A 175 -4.11 -20.72 4.01
C TYR A 175 -5.35 -20.95 4.86
N VAL A 176 -6.28 -21.84 4.41
CA VAL A 176 -7.46 -22.22 5.20
C VAL A 176 -7.07 -22.89 6.51
N LEU A 177 -6.06 -23.79 6.48
CA LEU A 177 -5.52 -24.39 7.70
C LEU A 177 -4.94 -23.35 8.64
N ALA A 178 -4.14 -22.42 8.12
CA ALA A 178 -3.55 -21.33 8.90
C ALA A 178 -4.63 -20.40 9.49
N ALA A 179 -5.70 -20.14 8.75
CA ALA A 179 -6.84 -19.38 9.24
C ALA A 179 -7.57 -20.08 10.39
N ALA A 180 -7.62 -21.41 10.38
CA ALA A 180 -8.25 -22.20 11.43
C ALA A 180 -7.37 -22.35 12.69
N CYS A 181 -6.08 -22.64 12.53
CA CYS A 181 -5.19 -22.92 13.67
C CYS A 181 -4.47 -21.68 14.22
N CYS A 182 -4.21 -20.69 13.41
CA CYS A 182 -3.19 -19.70 13.68
C CYS A 182 -3.64 -18.31 13.20
N TRP A 183 -4.93 -18.01 13.31
CA TRP A 183 -5.61 -16.82 12.81
C TRP A 183 -4.90 -15.51 13.16
N ARG A 184 -4.53 -15.33 14.43
CA ARG A 184 -3.84 -14.13 14.89
C ARG A 184 -2.51 -13.96 14.15
N ARG A 185 -1.67 -15.01 14.10
CA ARG A 185 -0.38 -14.99 13.40
C ARG A 185 -0.54 -14.78 11.90
N LEU A 186 -1.57 -15.36 11.27
CA LEU A 186 -1.87 -15.16 9.85
C LEU A 186 -2.16 -13.68 9.52
N ASN A 187 -2.78 -12.94 10.43
CA ASN A 187 -3.17 -11.55 10.22
C ASN A 187 -2.15 -10.52 10.70
N GLN A 188 -1.20 -10.89 11.54
CA GLN A 188 -0.11 -10.04 12.00
C GLN A 188 0.94 -9.87 10.88
N ARG A 189 0.92 -8.71 10.21
CA ARG A 189 1.78 -8.46 9.04
C ARG A 189 2.70 -7.27 9.26
N MET A 190 3.86 -7.33 8.64
CA MET A 190 4.79 -6.20 8.55
C MET A 190 4.35 -5.31 7.38
N HIS A 191 3.74 -4.17 7.70
CA HIS A 191 3.21 -3.27 6.68
C HIS A 191 4.12 -2.06 6.40
N THR A 192 5.22 -1.95 7.12
CA THR A 192 6.27 -0.94 6.92
C THR A 192 6.91 -1.09 5.53
N LYS A 193 7.18 0.04 4.90
CA LYS A 193 7.87 0.14 3.61
C LYS A 193 8.99 1.17 3.76
N LEU A 194 10.23 0.70 3.71
CA LEU A 194 11.43 1.49 3.94
C LEU A 194 12.54 1.07 2.97
N LEU A 195 13.17 2.04 2.33
CA LEU A 195 14.47 1.91 1.69
C LEU A 195 15.44 2.84 2.41
N LEU A 196 16.49 2.31 3.00
CA LEU A 196 17.49 3.09 3.73
C LEU A 196 18.87 2.87 3.13
N ILE A 197 19.56 3.96 2.80
CA ILE A 197 20.87 3.95 2.15
C ILE A 197 21.91 4.58 3.06
N ASP A 198 22.97 3.84 3.34
CA ASP A 198 24.17 4.25 4.10
C ASP A 198 23.87 4.86 5.49
N GLY A 199 22.65 4.66 6.02
CA GLY A 199 22.16 5.32 7.24
C GLY A 199 22.06 6.85 7.11
N ARG A 200 21.81 7.38 5.91
CA ARG A 200 21.79 8.83 5.64
C ARG A 200 20.52 9.31 4.94
N VAL A 201 19.98 8.49 4.07
CA VAL A 201 18.78 8.80 3.27
C VAL A 201 17.80 7.64 3.35
N GLY A 202 16.57 7.94 3.71
CA GLY A 202 15.47 6.96 3.74
C GLY A 202 14.32 7.37 2.84
N ILE A 203 13.69 6.39 2.18
CA ILE A 203 12.38 6.55 1.54
C ILE A 203 11.38 5.72 2.33
N ALA A 204 10.33 6.35 2.82
CA ALA A 204 9.23 5.70 3.53
C ALA A 204 7.87 6.18 2.99
N GLY A 205 6.84 5.33 3.01
CA GLY A 205 5.51 5.70 2.52
C GLY A 205 4.63 4.53 2.15
N GLY A 206 3.76 4.73 1.17
CA GLY A 206 2.73 3.76 0.80
C GLY A 206 3.13 2.74 -0.26
N ARG A 207 4.15 3.04 -1.11
CA ARG A 207 4.48 2.22 -2.28
C ARG A 207 5.15 0.91 -1.94
N ASN A 208 4.65 -0.15 -2.55
CA ASN A 208 5.30 -1.45 -2.61
C ASN A 208 6.15 -1.57 -3.90
N TYR A 209 6.77 -2.73 -4.12
CA TYR A 209 7.55 -3.03 -5.32
C TYR A 209 6.71 -3.85 -6.30
N GLN A 210 5.91 -3.14 -7.10
CA GLN A 210 4.96 -3.67 -8.08
C GLN A 210 4.62 -2.58 -9.12
N ASP A 211 4.40 -2.94 -10.39
CA ASP A 211 4.20 -2.01 -11.52
C ASP A 211 3.10 -0.97 -11.26
N ASP A 212 2.00 -1.38 -10.62
CA ASP A 212 0.84 -0.52 -10.35
C ASP A 212 1.11 0.61 -9.34
N TYR A 213 2.26 0.59 -8.64
CA TYR A 213 2.72 1.69 -7.78
C TYR A 213 3.62 2.70 -8.51
N TYR A 214 4.05 2.40 -9.74
CA TYR A 214 5.00 3.22 -10.50
C TYR A 214 4.44 3.67 -11.85
N ASP A 215 3.12 3.65 -12.02
CA ASP A 215 2.40 4.00 -13.25
C ASP A 215 2.76 3.06 -14.42
N TRP A 216 3.07 1.80 -14.12
CA TRP A 216 3.57 0.84 -15.10
C TRP A 216 2.57 -0.24 -15.47
N ASP A 217 1.39 -0.28 -14.85
CA ASP A 217 0.32 -1.21 -15.19
C ASP A 217 -0.68 -0.57 -16.20
N ASP A 218 -1.14 -1.32 -17.19
CA ASP A 218 -1.99 -0.83 -18.27
C ASP A 218 -3.50 -0.92 -17.97
N GLU A 219 -3.88 -1.46 -16.83
CA GLU A 219 -5.29 -1.58 -16.39
C GLU A 219 -5.58 -0.77 -15.13
N TYR A 220 -4.65 -0.78 -14.15
CA TYR A 220 -4.87 -0.17 -12.83
C TYR A 220 -3.57 0.36 -12.23
N ASN A 221 -3.58 1.60 -11.76
CA ASN A 221 -2.45 2.15 -11.01
C ASN A 221 -2.90 2.83 -9.72
N PHE A 222 -1.98 2.96 -8.78
CA PHE A 222 -2.20 3.62 -7.51
C PHE A 222 -1.72 5.07 -7.52
N ARG A 223 -2.61 5.99 -7.16
CA ARG A 223 -2.23 7.31 -6.67
C ARG A 223 -1.70 7.15 -5.25
N ASP A 224 -0.40 6.96 -5.13
CA ASP A 224 0.27 6.75 -3.83
C ASP A 224 1.32 7.83 -3.56
N ARG A 225 1.88 7.84 -2.34
CA ARG A 225 2.85 8.84 -1.90
C ARG A 225 3.88 8.23 -0.98
N ASP A 226 5.15 8.57 -1.26
CA ASP A 226 6.25 8.38 -0.34
C ASP A 226 6.88 9.72 0.01
N VAL A 227 7.72 9.71 1.03
CA VAL A 227 8.65 10.79 1.35
C VAL A 227 10.08 10.25 1.36
N LEU A 228 10.96 10.93 0.63
CA LEU A 228 12.40 10.80 0.82
C LEU A 228 12.82 11.77 1.91
N VAL A 229 13.55 11.29 2.91
CA VAL A 229 14.13 12.14 3.94
C VAL A 229 15.62 11.85 4.05
N ALA A 230 16.40 12.91 3.94
CA ALA A 230 17.85 12.89 4.05
C ALA A 230 18.28 13.65 5.32
N GLY A 231 19.04 13.00 6.21
CA GLY A 231 19.52 13.61 7.45
C GLY A 231 19.42 12.69 8.67
N PRO A 232 19.55 13.25 9.90
CA PRO A 232 19.68 12.48 11.15
C PRO A 232 18.55 11.49 11.44
N VAL A 233 17.33 11.70 10.95
CA VAL A 233 16.20 10.77 11.15
C VAL A 233 16.48 9.38 10.56
N ALA A 234 17.41 9.26 9.63
CA ALA A 234 17.85 7.99 9.08
C ALA A 234 18.35 7.00 10.15
N ASP A 235 18.91 7.49 11.25
CA ASP A 235 19.35 6.66 12.39
C ASP A 235 18.14 5.97 13.07
N ALA A 236 17.03 6.69 13.24
CA ALA A 236 15.80 6.12 13.80
C ALA A 236 15.20 5.08 12.85
N MET A 237 15.24 5.33 11.53
CA MET A 237 14.81 4.36 10.51
C MET A 237 15.67 3.10 10.54
N GLY A 238 17.00 3.27 10.69
CA GLY A 238 17.95 2.16 10.81
C GLY A 238 17.73 1.33 12.08
N THR A 239 17.47 1.98 13.19
CA THR A 239 17.16 1.33 14.47
C THR A 239 15.88 0.48 14.35
N ASP A 240 14.83 1.03 13.72
CA ASP A 240 13.59 0.28 13.47
C ASP A 240 13.83 -0.93 12.56
N PHE A 241 14.56 -0.74 11.46
CA PHE A 241 14.92 -1.85 10.58
C PHE A 241 15.66 -2.98 11.34
N GLU A 242 16.63 -2.63 12.20
CA GLU A 242 17.38 -3.62 13.00
C GLU A 242 16.47 -4.40 13.96
N LEU A 243 15.46 -3.76 14.57
CA LEU A 243 14.49 -4.47 15.41
C LEU A 243 13.73 -5.53 14.61
N PHE A 244 13.28 -5.20 13.39
CA PHE A 244 12.60 -6.17 12.51
C PHE A 244 13.56 -7.22 11.97
N TRP A 245 14.75 -6.82 11.55
CA TRP A 245 15.74 -7.73 10.97
C TRP A 245 16.18 -8.80 11.95
N ASN A 246 16.38 -8.44 13.21
CA ASN A 246 16.84 -9.34 14.27
C ASN A 246 15.70 -10.05 15.03
N ASP A 247 14.43 -9.73 14.73
CA ASP A 247 13.30 -10.42 15.35
C ASP A 247 13.24 -11.89 14.91
N ARG A 248 12.83 -12.78 15.86
CA ARG A 248 12.66 -14.22 15.61
C ARG A 248 11.68 -14.57 14.47
N ARG A 249 10.83 -13.64 14.06
CA ARG A 249 9.89 -13.81 12.95
C ARG A 249 10.51 -13.48 11.61
N SER A 250 11.68 -12.86 11.56
CA SER A 250 12.46 -12.59 10.34
C SER A 250 13.39 -13.78 10.06
N VAL A 251 12.91 -14.66 9.18
CA VAL A 251 13.57 -15.94 8.92
C VAL A 251 14.32 -15.89 7.60
N PRO A 252 15.63 -16.22 7.56
CA PRO A 252 16.39 -16.40 6.30
C PRO A 252 15.66 -17.39 5.37
N VAL A 253 15.57 -17.04 4.09
CA VAL A 253 14.72 -17.77 3.14
C VAL A 253 15.14 -19.25 2.99
N GLU A 254 16.44 -19.55 3.06
CA GLU A 254 16.97 -20.91 2.99
C GLU A 254 16.54 -21.82 4.16
N ARG A 255 16.12 -21.23 5.28
CA ARG A 255 15.64 -21.98 6.46
C ARG A 255 14.15 -22.29 6.41
N LEU A 256 13.43 -21.80 5.40
CA LEU A 256 12.02 -22.09 5.18
C LEU A 256 11.83 -23.44 4.52
N SER A 257 10.77 -24.16 4.89
CA SER A 257 10.65 -25.59 4.58
C SER A 257 10.53 -25.91 3.09
N ASP A 258 9.95 -25.05 2.29
CA ASP A 258 9.85 -25.19 0.83
C ASP A 258 11.15 -24.82 0.12
N VAL A 259 11.73 -23.69 0.46
CA VAL A 259 13.02 -23.24 -0.09
C VAL A 259 14.15 -24.19 0.33
N GLY A 260 14.24 -24.54 1.63
CA GLY A 260 15.30 -25.42 2.12
C GLY A 260 15.22 -26.84 1.55
N ARG A 261 14.01 -27.40 1.32
CA ARG A 261 13.88 -28.68 0.59
C ARG A 261 14.39 -28.56 -0.83
N ARG A 262 14.04 -27.48 -1.53
CA ARG A 262 14.51 -27.19 -2.89
C ARG A 262 16.05 -27.16 -2.95
N LEU A 263 16.67 -26.48 -1.98
CA LEU A 263 18.14 -26.43 -1.88
C LEU A 263 18.78 -27.79 -1.57
N ILE A 264 18.17 -28.56 -0.67
CA ILE A 264 18.71 -29.87 -0.29
C ILE A 264 18.59 -30.88 -1.45
N SER A 265 17.50 -30.85 -2.23
CA SER A 265 17.28 -31.81 -3.33
C SER A 265 18.11 -31.48 -4.55
N ASP A 266 18.21 -30.22 -4.97
CA ASP A 266 18.73 -29.83 -6.28
C ASP A 266 19.85 -28.77 -6.22
N GLY A 267 20.22 -28.32 -5.03
CA GLY A 267 21.19 -27.23 -4.84
C GLY A 267 20.58 -25.84 -5.13
N VAL A 268 21.44 -24.84 -5.22
CA VAL A 268 21.03 -23.47 -5.54
C VAL A 268 20.80 -23.36 -7.05
N PRO A 269 19.58 -23.01 -7.49
CA PRO A 269 19.32 -22.79 -8.91
C PRO A 269 20.00 -21.50 -9.40
N ALA A 270 20.27 -21.42 -10.70
CA ALA A 270 20.70 -20.18 -11.31
C ALA A 270 19.60 -19.11 -11.16
N LEU A 271 20.01 -17.85 -10.97
CA LEU A 271 19.07 -16.74 -11.03
C LEU A 271 18.43 -16.69 -12.43
N PRO A 272 17.11 -16.59 -12.53
CA PRO A 272 16.46 -16.41 -13.81
C PRO A 272 17.03 -15.17 -14.51
N LYS A 273 17.29 -15.29 -15.81
CA LYS A 273 17.64 -14.10 -16.61
C LYS A 273 16.46 -13.14 -16.58
N THR A 274 16.72 -11.89 -16.30
CA THR A 274 15.68 -10.88 -16.27
C THR A 274 15.14 -10.61 -17.66
N GLU A 275 13.85 -10.84 -17.83
CA GLU A 275 13.10 -10.51 -19.03
C GLU A 275 11.98 -9.54 -18.65
N PHE A 276 12.02 -8.35 -19.24
CA PHE A 276 10.99 -7.33 -19.04
C PHE A 276 9.85 -7.51 -20.04
N GLU A 277 8.62 -7.32 -19.59
CA GLU A 277 7.46 -7.29 -20.49
C GLU A 277 7.56 -6.07 -21.44
N ARG A 278 8.12 -4.95 -20.94
CA ARG A 278 8.31 -3.70 -21.69
C ARG A 278 9.76 -3.22 -21.59
N PRO A 279 10.68 -3.86 -22.33
CA PRO A 279 12.12 -3.62 -22.16
C PRO A 279 12.53 -2.17 -22.48
N LYS A 280 11.85 -1.50 -23.43
CA LYS A 280 12.13 -0.08 -23.75
C LYS A 280 11.83 0.85 -22.57
N ARG A 281 10.75 0.56 -21.81
CA ARG A 281 10.38 1.35 -20.62
C ARG A 281 11.39 1.15 -19.50
N ALA A 282 11.77 -0.10 -19.26
CA ALA A 282 12.81 -0.41 -18.26
C ALA A 282 14.14 0.25 -18.63
N GLN A 283 14.56 0.20 -19.91
CA GLN A 283 15.78 0.86 -20.38
C GLN A 283 15.72 2.37 -20.21
N ALA A 284 14.62 3.03 -20.57
CA ALA A 284 14.46 4.47 -20.38
C ALA A 284 14.61 4.87 -18.89
N MET A 285 14.05 4.09 -17.97
CA MET A 285 14.22 4.32 -16.52
C MET A 285 15.68 4.16 -16.08
N LEU A 286 16.39 3.17 -16.64
CA LEU A 286 17.81 2.96 -16.35
C LEU A 286 18.68 4.10 -16.89
N ASP A 287 18.34 4.63 -18.07
CA ASP A 287 19.03 5.77 -18.71
C ASP A 287 18.76 7.06 -17.91
N ASP A 288 17.52 7.31 -17.49
CA ASP A 288 17.16 8.43 -16.61
C ASP A 288 17.95 8.36 -15.28
N ALA A 289 18.04 7.19 -14.67
CA ALA A 289 18.77 6.99 -13.42
C ALA A 289 20.32 7.04 -13.58
N ALA A 290 20.82 6.88 -14.79
CA ALA A 290 22.25 7.08 -15.08
C ALA A 290 22.61 8.57 -15.29
N ASN A 291 21.62 9.44 -15.46
CA ASN A 291 21.79 10.86 -15.67
C ASN A 291 21.51 11.65 -14.38
N ALA A 292 22.57 12.07 -13.69
CA ALA A 292 22.48 12.82 -12.43
C ALA A 292 21.69 14.14 -12.58
N GLU A 293 21.73 14.79 -13.75
CA GLU A 293 20.95 16.00 -14.00
C GLU A 293 19.46 15.72 -14.06
N THR A 294 19.04 14.65 -14.76
CA THR A 294 17.65 14.20 -14.77
C THR A 294 17.13 13.88 -13.36
N VAL A 295 17.95 13.22 -12.53
CA VAL A 295 17.60 12.94 -11.13
C VAL A 295 17.50 14.23 -10.33
N ARG A 296 18.40 15.20 -10.56
CA ARG A 296 18.36 16.50 -9.89
C ARG A 296 17.09 17.25 -10.22
N GLU A 297 16.81 17.47 -11.52
CA GLU A 297 15.64 18.21 -11.98
C GLU A 297 14.31 17.58 -11.54
N ARG A 298 14.20 16.25 -11.63
CA ARG A 298 12.93 15.56 -11.33
C ARG A 298 12.70 15.33 -9.85
N VAL A 299 13.75 15.25 -9.03
CA VAL A 299 13.62 14.84 -7.62
C VAL A 299 14.38 15.77 -6.67
N ALA A 300 15.70 15.95 -6.83
CA ALA A 300 16.53 16.63 -5.81
C ALA A 300 16.20 18.12 -5.66
N ASP A 301 15.88 18.82 -6.75
CA ASP A 301 15.54 20.24 -6.74
C ASP A 301 14.19 20.54 -6.07
N HIS A 302 13.36 19.52 -5.86
CA HIS A 302 12.12 19.60 -5.09
C HIS A 302 12.32 19.38 -3.59
N ALA A 303 13.55 19.25 -3.12
CA ALA A 303 13.87 19.05 -1.71
C ALA A 303 13.58 20.32 -0.91
N ILE A 304 12.79 20.17 0.14
CA ILE A 304 12.51 21.22 1.12
C ILE A 304 13.43 21.00 2.31
N GLU A 305 14.18 22.02 2.70
CA GLU A 305 14.96 21.98 3.93
C GLU A 305 14.01 22.12 5.11
N VAL A 306 14.07 21.14 6.02
CA VAL A 306 13.21 21.08 7.21
C VAL A 306 14.05 20.83 8.47
N GLY A 307 13.54 21.27 9.61
CA GLY A 307 14.22 21.09 10.89
C GLY A 307 13.94 19.71 11.48
N GLN A 308 13.03 19.65 12.43
CA GLN A 308 12.73 18.42 13.15
C GLN A 308 11.86 17.46 12.33
N VAL A 309 12.38 16.25 12.18
CA VAL A 309 11.66 15.12 11.57
C VAL A 309 11.62 13.97 12.57
N ARG A 310 10.46 13.32 12.70
CA ARG A 310 10.29 12.13 13.54
C ARG A 310 9.88 10.95 12.68
N TYR A 311 10.50 9.80 12.93
CA TYR A 311 10.04 8.52 12.42
C TYR A 311 9.28 7.80 13.52
N ILE A 312 8.03 7.49 13.28
CA ILE A 312 7.13 6.78 14.17
C ILE A 312 6.90 5.40 13.59
N SER A 313 7.11 4.35 14.38
CA SER A 313 6.90 2.98 13.94
C SER A 313 6.37 2.10 15.04
N ASP A 314 5.59 1.09 14.66
CA ASP A 314 5.30 -0.05 15.51
C ASP A 314 6.49 -1.01 15.50
N THR A 315 6.87 -1.51 16.66
CA THR A 315 7.91 -2.54 16.75
C THR A 315 7.34 -3.95 16.55
N PRO A 316 8.17 -4.98 16.28
CA PRO A 316 7.73 -6.37 16.22
C PRO A 316 7.02 -6.84 17.51
N ASP A 317 7.23 -6.18 18.63
CA ASP A 317 6.58 -6.49 19.92
C ASP A 317 5.07 -6.34 19.88
N LYS A 318 4.53 -5.46 19.03
CA LYS A 318 3.07 -5.37 18.77
C LYS A 318 2.45 -6.74 18.45
N HIS A 319 3.23 -7.66 17.92
CA HIS A 319 2.80 -9.01 17.56
C HIS A 319 2.97 -10.04 18.68
N ARG A 320 3.54 -9.67 19.83
CA ARG A 320 3.71 -10.57 20.98
C ARG A 320 2.43 -10.62 21.82
N GLU A 321 2.18 -11.78 22.45
CA GLU A 321 1.16 -11.88 23.48
C GLU A 321 1.69 -11.19 24.75
N ASN A 322 0.88 -10.36 25.39
CA ASN A 322 1.24 -9.59 26.58
C ASN A 322 2.30 -8.49 26.39
N SER A 323 2.45 -7.95 25.21
CA SER A 323 3.25 -6.74 25.05
C SER A 323 2.47 -5.54 25.62
N ASP A 324 2.99 -4.94 26.68
CA ASP A 324 2.71 -3.53 27.02
C ASP A 324 3.38 -2.68 25.93
N ALA A 325 2.83 -2.72 24.70
CA ALA A 325 3.33 -1.92 23.60
C ALA A 325 3.04 -0.44 23.91
N SER A 326 3.96 0.18 24.58
CA SER A 326 3.81 1.47 25.26
C SER A 326 3.74 2.68 24.33
N ALA A 327 3.82 2.53 23.02
CA ALA A 327 3.57 3.61 22.05
C ALA A 327 3.33 3.04 20.66
N LEU A 328 2.10 2.68 20.35
CA LEU A 328 1.73 2.30 18.99
C LEU A 328 1.81 3.51 18.05
N ALA A 329 2.20 3.28 16.79
CA ALA A 329 2.20 4.32 15.76
C ALA A 329 0.81 4.96 15.65
N SER A 330 -0.26 4.17 15.74
CA SER A 330 -1.65 4.66 15.74
C SER A 330 -1.99 5.59 16.91
N ASP A 331 -1.44 5.35 18.13
CA ASP A 331 -1.65 6.22 19.29
C ASP A 331 -0.97 7.58 19.07
N SER A 332 0.25 7.56 18.57
CA SER A 332 0.98 8.78 18.21
C SER A 332 0.23 9.61 17.16
N LEU A 333 -0.29 8.96 16.10
CA LEU A 333 -1.08 9.62 15.06
C LEU A 333 -2.40 10.18 15.62
N ARG A 334 -3.10 9.43 16.50
CA ARG A 334 -4.30 9.93 17.17
C ARG A 334 -4.00 11.13 18.07
N GLY A 335 -2.86 11.13 18.75
CA GLY A 335 -2.40 12.25 19.57
C GLY A 335 -2.19 13.53 18.76
N LEU A 336 -1.62 13.43 17.54
CA LEU A 336 -1.47 14.57 16.63
C LEU A 336 -2.84 15.14 16.23
N ILE A 337 -3.80 14.28 15.84
CA ILE A 337 -5.15 14.69 15.45
C ILE A 337 -5.89 15.33 16.64
N ALA A 338 -5.79 14.76 17.84
CA ALA A 338 -6.46 15.28 19.05
C ALA A 338 -6.05 16.71 19.37
N ASN A 339 -4.83 17.10 19.03
CA ASN A 339 -4.30 18.44 19.29
C ASN A 339 -4.60 19.46 18.18
N SER A 340 -5.26 19.07 17.10
CA SER A 340 -5.60 19.96 15.99
C SER A 340 -6.58 21.07 16.39
N ARG A 341 -6.43 22.25 15.76
CA ARG A 341 -7.21 23.47 16.07
C ARG A 341 -7.95 24.07 14.88
N LYS A 342 -7.42 23.93 13.66
CA LYS A 342 -7.95 24.59 12.46
C LYS A 342 -8.48 23.58 11.45
N GLU A 343 -7.62 22.69 11.00
CA GLU A 343 -7.94 21.77 9.91
C GLU A 343 -7.14 20.47 10.02
N VAL A 344 -7.79 19.37 9.73
CA VAL A 344 -7.16 18.06 9.50
C VAL A 344 -7.50 17.60 8.08
N MET A 345 -6.51 17.51 7.21
CA MET A 345 -6.64 16.86 5.91
C MET A 345 -6.14 15.43 6.04
N LEU A 346 -7.00 14.46 5.85
CA LEU A 346 -6.70 13.04 5.96
C LEU A 346 -6.88 12.36 4.60
N GLN A 347 -5.86 11.64 4.15
CA GLN A 347 -5.91 10.85 2.92
C GLN A 347 -5.70 9.37 3.27
N THR A 348 -6.64 8.52 2.87
CA THR A 348 -6.61 7.08 3.14
C THR A 348 -7.32 6.31 2.02
N PRO A 349 -6.79 5.15 1.59
CA PRO A 349 -7.45 4.31 0.59
C PRO A 349 -8.80 3.76 1.09
N TYR A 350 -8.91 3.53 2.41
CA TYR A 350 -10.04 2.81 3.02
C TYR A 350 -10.54 3.57 4.26
N LEU A 351 -11.66 4.27 4.11
CA LEU A 351 -12.26 5.01 5.22
C LEU A 351 -13.06 4.06 6.12
N VAL A 352 -12.37 3.24 6.89
CA VAL A 352 -12.94 2.31 7.88
C VAL A 352 -12.27 2.56 9.21
N LEU A 353 -12.82 3.46 10.01
CA LEU A 353 -12.20 3.87 11.26
C LEU A 353 -12.35 2.82 12.36
N SER A 354 -11.28 2.59 13.14
CA SER A 354 -11.31 1.81 14.37
C SER A 354 -12.22 2.47 15.42
N LYS A 355 -12.62 1.72 16.44
CA LYS A 355 -13.44 2.28 17.56
C LYS A 355 -12.73 3.45 18.24
N ALA A 356 -11.42 3.37 18.44
CA ALA A 356 -10.62 4.44 19.03
C ALA A 356 -10.60 5.70 18.16
N ALA A 357 -10.40 5.53 16.86
CA ALA A 357 -10.45 6.65 15.90
C ALA A 357 -11.86 7.24 15.79
N GLN A 358 -12.92 6.41 15.80
CA GLN A 358 -14.30 6.91 15.81
C GLN A 358 -14.60 7.76 17.04
N LYS A 359 -14.13 7.31 18.23
CA LYS A 359 -14.29 8.08 19.46
C LYS A 359 -13.53 9.40 19.38
N LEU A 360 -12.28 9.39 18.92
CA LEU A 360 -11.47 10.59 18.74
C LEU A 360 -12.19 11.64 17.87
N PHE A 361 -12.70 11.25 16.68
CA PHE A 361 -13.37 12.18 15.78
C PHE A 361 -14.74 12.65 16.28
N SER A 362 -15.44 11.82 17.08
CA SER A 362 -16.66 12.26 17.77
C SER A 362 -16.34 13.33 18.80
N ASP A 363 -15.38 13.05 19.70
CA ASP A 363 -14.93 13.99 20.72
C ASP A 363 -14.41 15.31 20.12
N LEU A 364 -13.70 15.21 19.00
CA LEU A 364 -13.15 16.36 18.26
C LEU A 364 -14.27 17.25 17.67
N HIS A 365 -15.31 16.62 17.12
CA HIS A 365 -16.43 17.35 16.51
C HIS A 365 -17.34 18.04 17.52
N GLU A 366 -17.38 17.53 18.76
CA GLU A 366 -18.16 18.11 19.87
C GLU A 366 -17.49 19.34 20.50
N ARG A 367 -16.22 19.62 20.17
CA ARG A 367 -15.49 20.76 20.72
C ARG A 367 -16.07 22.08 20.19
N PRO A 368 -16.10 23.15 21.00
CA PRO A 368 -16.49 24.50 20.52
C PRO A 368 -15.58 25.04 19.42
N ASP A 369 -14.29 24.67 19.46
CA ASP A 369 -13.23 25.00 18.48
C ASP A 369 -12.90 23.83 17.57
N ALA A 370 -13.91 23.03 17.19
CA ALA A 370 -13.72 21.84 16.36
C ALA A 370 -13.01 22.19 15.04
N PRO A 371 -11.92 21.53 14.70
CA PRO A 371 -11.24 21.73 13.43
C PRO A 371 -12.09 21.22 12.27
N ARG A 372 -11.89 21.78 11.09
CA ARG A 372 -12.45 21.20 9.86
C ARG A 372 -11.73 19.90 9.53
N VAL A 373 -12.48 18.82 9.32
CA VAL A 373 -11.89 17.53 8.88
C VAL A 373 -12.25 17.27 7.42
N ILE A 374 -11.22 17.17 6.59
CA ILE A 374 -11.29 16.86 5.16
C ILE A 374 -10.76 15.44 4.97
N VAL A 375 -11.53 14.59 4.29
CA VAL A 375 -11.14 13.20 4.03
C VAL A 375 -11.14 12.93 2.53
N SER A 376 -9.98 12.56 1.99
CA SER A 376 -9.80 12.05 0.64
C SER A 376 -9.70 10.52 0.68
N THR A 377 -10.56 9.83 -0.06
CA THR A 377 -10.62 8.36 -0.07
C THR A 377 -11.10 7.82 -1.42
N ASN A 378 -11.11 6.50 -1.60
CA ASN A 378 -11.61 5.90 -2.83
C ASN A 378 -13.14 5.98 -2.96
N SER A 379 -13.61 6.18 -4.19
CA SER A 379 -14.97 5.78 -4.59
C SER A 379 -15.06 4.27 -4.81
N LEU A 380 -16.27 3.73 -4.93
CA LEU A 380 -16.47 2.35 -5.34
C LEU A 380 -15.88 2.05 -6.73
N ALA A 381 -15.88 3.05 -7.59
CA ALA A 381 -15.33 2.94 -8.95
C ALA A 381 -13.80 2.91 -8.97
N ALA A 382 -13.13 3.57 -8.01
CA ALA A 382 -11.67 3.68 -7.94
C ALA A 382 -11.04 2.58 -7.09
N THR A 383 -11.71 2.07 -6.05
CA THR A 383 -11.12 1.14 -5.08
C THR A 383 -10.71 -0.19 -5.69
N ASP A 384 -9.61 -0.71 -5.22
CA ASP A 384 -9.12 -2.08 -5.40
C ASP A 384 -9.78 -3.07 -4.41
N ALA A 385 -10.27 -2.58 -3.26
CA ALA A 385 -10.82 -3.37 -2.15
C ALA A 385 -12.34 -3.12 -1.98
N PHE A 386 -13.14 -3.90 -2.69
CA PHE A 386 -14.61 -3.81 -2.61
C PHE A 386 -15.16 -3.92 -1.20
N ILE A 387 -14.61 -4.84 -0.39
CA ILE A 387 -15.07 -5.09 0.98
C ILE A 387 -14.82 -3.88 1.88
N ALA A 388 -13.64 -3.27 1.77
CA ALA A 388 -13.30 -2.06 2.52
C ALA A 388 -14.24 -0.90 2.17
N TYR A 389 -14.54 -0.72 0.86
CA TYR A 389 -15.51 0.28 0.45
C TYR A 389 -16.92 0.01 0.99
N ALA A 390 -17.36 -1.25 0.98
CA ALA A 390 -18.68 -1.62 1.50
C ALA A 390 -18.82 -1.25 2.99
N LEU A 391 -17.77 -1.45 3.80
CA LEU A 391 -17.73 -1.03 5.20
C LEU A 391 -17.69 0.50 5.34
N SER A 392 -16.89 1.20 4.53
CA SER A 392 -16.89 2.65 4.49
C SER A 392 -18.28 3.22 4.18
N TYR A 393 -18.95 2.64 3.19
CA TYR A 393 -20.30 3.04 2.80
C TYR A 393 -21.32 2.88 3.94
N LYS A 394 -21.20 1.83 4.72
CA LYS A 394 -22.03 1.57 5.90
C LYS A 394 -22.00 2.75 6.89
N TYR A 395 -20.84 3.32 7.14
CA TYR A 395 -20.64 4.36 8.13
C TYR A 395 -20.75 5.80 7.59
N LYS A 396 -21.05 6.01 6.29
CA LYS A 396 -21.14 7.35 5.67
C LYS A 396 -22.05 8.34 6.42
N ARG A 397 -23.22 7.87 6.92
CA ARG A 397 -24.11 8.72 7.72
C ARG A 397 -23.41 9.22 8.98
N ARG A 398 -22.72 8.32 9.69
CA ARG A 398 -22.00 8.61 10.91
C ARG A 398 -20.86 9.59 10.66
N TYR A 399 -20.08 9.35 9.62
CA TYR A 399 -18.98 10.23 9.23
C TYR A 399 -19.42 11.65 8.91
N LEU A 400 -20.52 11.78 8.19
CA LEU A 400 -21.04 13.10 7.80
C LEU A 400 -21.72 13.84 8.95
N ARG A 401 -22.39 13.14 9.86
CA ARG A 401 -23.24 13.75 10.89
C ARG A 401 -22.58 13.84 12.25
N GLU A 402 -21.95 12.74 12.68
CA GLU A 402 -21.40 12.64 14.03
C GLU A 402 -19.95 13.11 14.10
N PHE A 403 -19.21 13.01 12.98
CA PHE A 403 -17.82 13.46 12.91
C PHE A 403 -17.62 14.71 12.06
N GLY A 404 -18.64 15.22 11.42
CA GLY A 404 -18.59 16.45 10.63
C GLY A 404 -17.71 16.40 9.36
N PHE A 405 -17.31 15.22 8.90
CA PHE A 405 -16.34 15.05 7.80
C PHE A 405 -16.80 15.68 6.49
N ASN A 406 -15.87 16.33 5.80
CA ASN A 406 -15.98 16.67 4.38
C ASN A 406 -15.28 15.56 3.58
N ILE A 407 -16.07 14.68 2.96
CA ILE A 407 -15.57 13.47 2.28
C ILE A 407 -15.52 13.72 0.79
N TYR A 408 -14.37 13.39 0.20
CA TYR A 408 -14.10 13.45 -1.23
C TYR A 408 -13.71 12.03 -1.70
N GLU A 409 -14.52 11.49 -2.61
CA GLU A 409 -14.27 10.16 -3.19
C GLU A 409 -13.58 10.28 -4.55
N TYR A 410 -12.38 9.71 -4.64
CA TYR A 410 -11.53 9.77 -5.82
C TYR A 410 -12.20 9.10 -7.04
N LYS A 411 -12.08 9.73 -8.20
CA LYS A 411 -12.63 9.22 -9.46
C LYS A 411 -11.72 8.13 -10.04
N PRO A 412 -12.27 7.13 -10.74
CA PRO A 412 -11.46 6.08 -11.39
C PRO A 412 -10.62 6.62 -12.57
N PHE A 413 -11.03 7.76 -13.14
CA PHE A 413 -10.35 8.46 -14.23
C PHE A 413 -10.21 9.94 -13.84
N PRO A 414 -9.27 10.26 -12.93
CA PRO A 414 -9.02 11.64 -12.53
C PRO A 414 -8.41 12.43 -13.70
N ALA A 415 -8.86 13.67 -13.89
CA ALA A 415 -8.42 14.46 -15.04
C ALA A 415 -7.08 15.19 -14.78
N ASP A 416 -6.71 15.41 -13.51
CA ASP A 416 -5.50 16.12 -13.09
C ASP A 416 -4.77 15.36 -11.97
N ALA A 417 -4.55 14.06 -12.17
CA ALA A 417 -3.72 13.27 -11.25
C ALA A 417 -2.24 13.31 -11.69
N PRO A 418 -1.29 13.25 -10.76
CA PRO A 418 0.13 13.16 -11.07
C PRO A 418 0.51 11.70 -11.47
N ILE A 419 -0.18 11.16 -12.46
CA ILE A 419 0.00 9.81 -13.02
C ILE A 419 0.54 9.93 -14.44
N ASP A 420 1.57 9.17 -14.73
CA ASP A 420 2.13 9.08 -16.08
C ASP A 420 1.38 8.03 -16.91
N ILE A 421 0.30 8.46 -17.56
CA ILE A 421 -0.51 7.57 -18.40
C ILE A 421 0.31 6.99 -19.57
N ALA A 422 1.28 7.71 -20.12
CA ALA A 422 2.12 7.20 -21.20
C ALA A 422 3.02 6.05 -20.73
N ALA A 423 3.56 6.13 -19.51
CA ALA A 423 4.37 5.07 -18.91
C ALA A 423 3.59 3.77 -18.69
N THR A 424 2.25 3.82 -18.53
CA THR A 424 1.43 2.61 -18.38
C THR A 424 1.47 1.72 -19.62
N GLY A 425 1.74 2.30 -20.80
CA GLY A 425 1.72 1.62 -22.08
C GLY A 425 0.33 1.14 -22.51
N ALA A 426 -0.73 1.68 -21.92
CA ALA A 426 -2.10 1.39 -22.33
C ALA A 426 -2.36 1.89 -23.76
N THR A 427 -3.18 1.16 -24.50
CA THR A 427 -3.61 1.58 -25.84
C THR A 427 -4.67 2.67 -25.76
N LEU A 428 -4.80 3.51 -26.82
CA LEU A 428 -5.77 4.61 -26.87
C LEU A 428 -7.21 4.24 -26.42
N PRO A 429 -7.78 3.08 -26.81
CA PRO A 429 -9.09 2.66 -26.30
C PRO A 429 -9.16 2.45 -24.78
N ALA A 430 -8.02 2.19 -24.14
CA ALA A 430 -7.92 1.99 -22.69
C ALA A 430 -7.69 3.32 -21.93
N LEU A 431 -7.42 4.42 -22.61
CA LEU A 431 -7.10 5.70 -21.97
C LEU A 431 -8.35 6.49 -21.49
N GLY A 432 -9.57 6.03 -21.80
CA GLY A 432 -10.80 6.68 -21.37
C GLY A 432 -10.93 8.16 -21.78
N LEU A 433 -10.29 8.56 -22.89
CA LEU A 433 -10.26 9.95 -23.33
C LEU A 433 -11.67 10.46 -23.69
N PRO A 434 -12.03 11.70 -23.30
CA PRO A 434 -13.30 12.30 -23.66
C PRO A 434 -13.48 12.33 -25.18
N GLY A 435 -14.65 11.88 -25.67
CA GLY A 435 -14.99 11.90 -27.09
C GLY A 435 -14.78 10.60 -27.86
N LEU A 436 -14.22 9.57 -27.23
CA LEU A 436 -14.26 8.21 -27.80
C LEU A 436 -15.62 7.57 -27.54
N PRO A 437 -16.18 6.83 -28.53
CA PRO A 437 -17.48 6.17 -28.33
C PRO A 437 -17.42 5.21 -27.13
N GLU A 438 -18.51 5.16 -26.35
CA GLU A 438 -18.71 4.15 -25.32
C GLU A 438 -18.59 2.75 -25.96
N GLN A 439 -17.43 2.15 -25.84
CA GLN A 439 -17.28 0.75 -26.22
C GLN A 439 -17.70 -0.11 -25.03
N PRO A 440 -18.57 -1.10 -25.24
CA PRO A 440 -18.83 -2.09 -24.21
C PRO A 440 -17.48 -2.72 -23.82
N PRO A 441 -17.27 -3.02 -22.52
CA PRO A 441 -16.04 -3.65 -22.07
C PRO A 441 -15.73 -4.86 -22.96
N PRO A 442 -14.48 -5.02 -23.41
CA PRO A 442 -14.12 -6.06 -24.35
C PRO A 442 -14.65 -7.40 -23.86
N ALA A 443 -15.18 -8.22 -24.77
CA ALA A 443 -15.87 -9.49 -24.49
C ALA A 443 -15.05 -10.50 -23.66
N ARG A 444 -13.83 -10.19 -23.29
CA ARG A 444 -12.95 -10.90 -22.37
C ARG A 444 -13.53 -11.06 -20.94
N TRP A 445 -14.54 -10.28 -20.57
CA TRP A 445 -15.30 -10.43 -19.33
C TRP A 445 -16.36 -11.53 -19.36
N ARG A 446 -16.69 -12.05 -20.56
CA ARG A 446 -17.51 -13.25 -20.72
C ARG A 446 -16.60 -14.46 -20.68
N ARG A 447 -16.94 -15.45 -19.84
CA ARG A 447 -16.35 -16.79 -19.72
C ARG A 447 -15.49 -17.16 -20.93
N GLN A 448 -14.16 -17.06 -20.82
CA GLN A 448 -13.29 -17.80 -21.72
C GLN A 448 -13.27 -19.25 -21.26
N ASP A 449 -13.66 -20.08 -22.20
CA ASP A 449 -13.63 -21.53 -22.15
C ASP A 449 -12.23 -22.02 -21.75
N ARG A 450 -12.18 -23.05 -20.93
CA ARG A 450 -10.94 -23.63 -20.35
C ARG A 450 -10.05 -24.34 -21.39
N SER A 451 -10.34 -24.22 -22.68
CA SER A 451 -9.72 -25.02 -23.73
C SER A 451 -8.74 -24.31 -24.65
N SER A 452 -8.49 -23.01 -24.55
CA SER A 452 -7.50 -22.35 -25.40
C SER A 452 -6.14 -22.24 -24.70
N VAL A 453 -5.25 -23.00 -25.26
CA VAL A 453 -3.82 -23.07 -25.04
C VAL A 453 -3.14 -21.69 -25.20
N ALA A 454 -2.17 -21.42 -24.32
CA ALA A 454 -1.06 -20.50 -24.50
C ALA A 454 -1.35 -18.98 -24.50
N TYR A 455 -1.65 -18.46 -23.32
CA TYR A 455 -1.12 -17.17 -22.90
C TYR A 455 -0.51 -17.32 -21.52
N PRO A 456 0.79 -17.60 -21.40
CA PRO A 456 1.43 -17.92 -20.12
C PRO A 456 1.45 -16.75 -19.13
N TYR A 457 1.27 -15.51 -19.54
CA TYR A 457 1.48 -14.33 -18.69
C TYR A 457 0.37 -13.29 -18.68
N GLN A 458 -0.70 -13.44 -19.42
CA GLN A 458 -1.87 -12.54 -19.36
C GLN A 458 -2.89 -12.95 -18.30
N TYR A 459 -2.48 -13.74 -17.32
CA TYR A 459 -3.26 -13.86 -16.11
C TYR A 459 -3.09 -12.56 -15.35
N ARG A 460 -4.08 -11.70 -15.52
CA ARG A 460 -4.37 -10.55 -14.70
C ARG A 460 -3.79 -10.79 -13.33
N ARG A 461 -2.84 -9.96 -13.01
CA ARG A 461 -2.38 -9.85 -11.64
C ARG A 461 -3.62 -9.60 -10.83
N PRO A 462 -3.95 -10.43 -9.84
CA PRO A 462 -5.05 -10.11 -8.99
C PRO A 462 -4.71 -8.76 -8.37
N LEU A 463 -5.50 -7.74 -8.67
CA LEU A 463 -5.35 -6.39 -8.16
C LEU A 463 -5.28 -6.45 -6.66
N SER A 464 -4.38 -5.67 -6.14
CA SER A 464 -4.11 -5.38 -4.77
C SER A 464 -4.19 -6.48 -3.73
N ARG A 465 -3.35 -6.35 -2.87
CA ARG A 465 -3.03 -7.45 -2.02
C ARG A 465 -2.68 -7.01 -0.61
N GLU A 466 -3.03 -5.79 -0.26
CA GLU A 466 -3.01 -5.39 1.13
C GLU A 466 -3.89 -6.31 1.98
N TYR A 467 -5.01 -6.76 1.43
CA TYR A 467 -5.84 -7.80 2.03
C TYR A 467 -5.46 -9.17 1.48
N VAL A 468 -4.42 -9.76 2.03
CA VAL A 468 -3.91 -11.08 1.61
C VAL A 468 -4.97 -12.17 1.68
N ALA A 469 -5.96 -12.07 2.58
CA ALA A 469 -7.11 -12.95 2.62
C ALA A 469 -7.80 -13.08 1.27
N THR A 470 -7.81 -12.01 0.47
CA THR A 470 -8.46 -11.99 -0.85
C THR A 470 -7.61 -12.62 -1.95
N ARG A 471 -6.28 -12.71 -1.76
CA ARG A 471 -5.37 -13.43 -2.66
C ARG A 471 -5.73 -14.92 -2.73
N TYR A 472 -6.28 -15.45 -1.64
CA TYR A 472 -6.68 -16.84 -1.51
C TYR A 472 -8.18 -17.06 -1.62
N ALA A 473 -9.02 -16.01 -1.55
CA ALA A 473 -10.46 -16.09 -1.76
C ALA A 473 -10.81 -16.34 -3.24
N ARG A 474 -11.88 -17.09 -3.50
CA ARG A 474 -12.40 -17.24 -4.86
C ARG A 474 -12.72 -15.88 -5.46
N ARG A 475 -12.25 -15.65 -6.67
CA ARG A 475 -12.12 -14.43 -7.49
C ARG A 475 -13.27 -13.40 -7.52
N ARG A 476 -14.39 -13.54 -6.84
CA ARG A 476 -15.57 -12.69 -7.09
C ARG A 476 -15.95 -11.69 -6.00
N SER A 477 -15.52 -11.90 -4.76
CA SER A 477 -16.03 -11.08 -3.64
C SER A 477 -15.29 -9.77 -3.42
N ASN A 478 -14.02 -9.67 -3.81
CA ASN A 478 -13.20 -8.47 -3.62
C ASN A 478 -12.55 -7.91 -4.90
N GLU A 479 -12.95 -8.37 -6.08
CA GLU A 479 -12.50 -7.78 -7.34
C GLU A 479 -13.07 -6.37 -7.50
N PRO A 480 -12.33 -5.42 -8.11
CA PRO A 480 -12.86 -4.14 -8.50
C PRO A 480 -14.14 -4.30 -9.32
N VAL A 481 -15.05 -3.36 -9.16
CA VAL A 481 -16.33 -3.39 -9.89
C VAL A 481 -16.13 -3.04 -11.37
N PRO A 482 -16.92 -3.61 -12.31
CA PRO A 482 -16.89 -3.19 -13.70
C PRO A 482 -17.34 -1.73 -13.83
N LEU A 483 -16.68 -0.99 -14.71
CA LEU A 483 -16.96 0.42 -14.99
C LEU A 483 -17.78 0.59 -16.28
N LYS A 484 -18.43 1.74 -16.41
CA LYS A 484 -19.18 2.13 -17.62
C LYS A 484 -18.25 2.44 -18.79
N ARG A 485 -17.05 2.96 -18.50
CA ARG A 485 -16.03 3.30 -19.49
C ARG A 485 -14.82 2.38 -19.37
N ALA A 486 -14.13 2.17 -20.47
CA ALA A 486 -12.82 1.56 -20.49
C ALA A 486 -11.77 2.65 -20.21
N GLY A 487 -10.63 2.27 -19.61
CA GLY A 487 -9.52 3.18 -19.34
C GLY A 487 -8.60 2.61 -18.28
N VAL A 488 -7.44 3.24 -18.09
CA VAL A 488 -6.55 2.95 -16.97
C VAL A 488 -7.20 3.48 -15.71
N ARG A 489 -7.57 2.59 -14.81
CA ARG A 489 -8.19 2.95 -13.54
C ARG A 489 -7.12 3.41 -12.56
N ILE A 490 -7.41 4.51 -11.86
CA ILE A 490 -6.54 5.02 -10.81
C ILE A 490 -7.25 4.89 -9.47
N GLY A 491 -6.61 4.21 -8.51
CA GLY A 491 -7.09 4.10 -7.13
C GLY A 491 -6.25 4.95 -6.18
N MET A 492 -6.90 5.65 -5.24
CA MET A 492 -6.20 6.33 -4.16
C MET A 492 -5.58 5.30 -3.21
N HIS A 493 -4.26 5.41 -2.97
CA HIS A 493 -3.56 4.54 -2.02
C HIS A 493 -2.67 5.32 -1.04
N ALA A 494 -2.54 6.63 -1.20
CA ALA A 494 -1.76 7.46 -0.29
C ALA A 494 -2.32 7.44 1.14
N LYS A 495 -1.43 7.39 2.13
CA LYS A 495 -1.70 7.49 3.56
C LYS A 495 -0.97 8.72 4.08
N SER A 496 -1.66 9.86 4.01
CA SER A 496 -1.08 11.16 4.30
C SER A 496 -2.00 12.00 5.16
N MET A 497 -1.43 12.91 5.92
CA MET A 497 -2.19 13.82 6.74
C MET A 497 -1.46 15.16 6.84
N VAL A 498 -2.25 16.24 6.82
CA VAL A 498 -1.79 17.60 7.17
C VAL A 498 -2.65 18.12 8.30
N ILE A 499 -2.03 18.66 9.34
CA ILE A 499 -2.69 19.22 10.50
C ILE A 499 -2.30 20.69 10.63
N ASP A 500 -3.32 21.57 10.63
CA ASP A 500 -3.20 23.01 10.89
C ASP A 500 -2.17 23.73 9.99
N ASP A 501 -1.95 23.23 8.75
CA ASP A 501 -0.94 23.69 7.77
C ASP A 501 0.49 23.71 8.34
N ARG A 502 0.79 22.92 9.38
CA ARG A 502 2.06 22.91 10.10
C ARG A 502 2.67 21.53 10.25
N ILE A 503 1.87 20.51 10.48
CA ILE A 503 2.34 19.14 10.71
C ILE A 503 1.95 18.28 9.51
N SER A 504 2.92 17.60 8.95
CA SER A 504 2.76 16.67 7.84
C SER A 504 3.04 15.24 8.29
N VAL A 505 2.24 14.30 7.81
CA VAL A 505 2.45 12.87 8.04
C VAL A 505 2.36 12.14 6.70
N ILE A 506 3.35 11.32 6.38
CA ILE A 506 3.34 10.38 5.26
C ILE A 506 3.77 9.02 5.80
N GLY A 507 2.97 7.98 5.57
CA GLY A 507 3.29 6.67 6.13
C GLY A 507 2.51 5.52 5.50
N THR A 508 2.40 4.45 6.28
CA THR A 508 1.80 3.19 5.84
C THR A 508 0.42 2.93 6.43
N HIS A 509 0.03 3.65 7.49
CA HIS A 509 -1.18 3.40 8.26
C HIS A 509 -2.45 3.83 7.51
N ASN A 510 -3.35 2.90 7.24
CA ASN A 510 -4.62 3.16 6.53
C ASN A 510 -5.70 3.83 7.41
N PHE A 511 -5.44 4.10 8.69
CA PHE A 511 -6.41 4.55 9.69
C PHE A 511 -7.57 3.56 9.90
N ASP A 512 -7.31 2.27 9.66
CA ASP A 512 -8.26 1.19 9.77
C ASP A 512 -7.98 0.28 11.02
N PRO A 513 -8.94 -0.59 11.42
CA PRO A 513 -8.74 -1.50 12.54
C PRO A 513 -7.58 -2.47 12.35
N ARG A 514 -7.21 -2.78 11.11
CA ARG A 514 -6.10 -3.67 10.81
C ARG A 514 -4.76 -3.01 11.13
N GLY A 515 -4.60 -1.73 10.75
CA GLY A 515 -3.44 -0.92 11.13
C GLY A 515 -3.33 -0.77 12.65
N ASP A 516 -4.45 -0.57 13.35
CA ASP A 516 -4.44 -0.44 14.81
C ASP A 516 -4.05 -1.74 15.54
N HIS A 517 -4.50 -2.92 15.05
CA HIS A 517 -4.46 -4.15 15.86
C HIS A 517 -3.56 -5.27 15.32
N TYR A 518 -3.33 -5.32 14.02
CA TYR A 518 -2.69 -6.47 13.38
C TYR A 518 -1.41 -6.13 12.62
N ASN A 519 -1.39 -5.04 11.86
CA ASN A 519 -0.21 -4.66 11.11
C ASN A 519 0.78 -3.88 11.99
N THR A 520 2.06 -4.00 11.69
CA THR A 520 3.02 -3.00 12.13
C THR A 520 3.11 -1.91 11.07
N GLU A 521 2.98 -0.67 11.49
CA GLU A 521 2.88 0.50 10.64
C GLU A 521 4.01 1.49 10.97
N SER A 522 4.31 2.38 10.01
CA SER A 522 5.27 3.46 10.22
C SER A 522 4.82 4.76 9.54
N ALA A 523 5.34 5.88 10.02
CA ALA A 523 5.11 7.19 9.44
C ALA A 523 6.28 8.13 9.68
N VAL A 524 6.53 9.01 8.73
CA VAL A 524 7.40 10.18 8.86
C VAL A 524 6.52 11.37 9.23
N VAL A 525 6.86 12.05 10.31
CA VAL A 525 6.19 13.26 10.79
C VAL A 525 7.15 14.43 10.64
N ILE A 526 6.74 15.45 9.90
CA ILE A 526 7.52 16.66 9.63
C ILE A 526 6.74 17.86 10.16
N GLU A 527 7.36 18.60 11.08
CA GLU A 527 6.79 19.82 11.66
C GLU A 527 7.40 21.03 10.96
N ASP A 528 6.89 21.34 9.77
CA ASP A 528 7.36 22.44 8.92
C ASP A 528 6.23 22.99 8.07
N GLU A 529 6.04 24.33 8.03
CA GLU A 529 4.94 24.97 7.31
C GLU A 529 5.11 24.91 5.79
N ALA A 530 6.33 24.98 5.27
CA ALA A 530 6.57 24.93 3.83
C ALA A 530 6.26 23.53 3.30
N PHE A 531 6.72 22.51 4.01
CA PHE A 531 6.44 21.12 3.68
C PHE A 531 4.94 20.80 3.86
N ALA A 532 4.30 21.31 4.91
CA ALA A 532 2.87 21.13 5.15
C ALA A 532 2.01 21.78 4.05
N ARG A 533 2.40 22.95 3.57
CA ARG A 533 1.74 23.58 2.42
C ARG A 533 1.89 22.76 1.15
N ALA A 534 3.10 22.30 0.83
CA ALA A 534 3.36 21.48 -0.34
C ALA A 534 2.55 20.18 -0.32
N LEU A 535 2.51 19.48 0.82
CA LEU A 535 1.69 18.28 1.00
C LEU A 535 0.19 18.60 0.94
N GLY A 536 -0.24 19.69 1.58
CA GLY A 536 -1.62 20.18 1.55
C GLY A 536 -2.09 20.49 0.13
N ASP A 537 -1.25 21.14 -0.67
CA ASP A 537 -1.57 21.46 -2.08
C ASP A 537 -1.70 20.18 -2.92
N SER A 538 -0.88 19.17 -2.67
CA SER A 538 -1.03 17.86 -3.31
C SER A 538 -2.36 17.19 -2.93
N ILE A 539 -2.75 17.22 -1.64
CA ILE A 539 -4.05 16.68 -1.20
C ILE A 539 -5.21 17.51 -1.78
N ARG A 540 -5.10 18.83 -1.83
CA ARG A 540 -6.11 19.72 -2.44
C ARG A 540 -6.32 19.42 -3.93
N ARG A 541 -5.24 19.10 -4.67
CA ARG A 541 -5.35 18.62 -6.05
C ARG A 541 -6.16 17.33 -6.12
N ASP A 542 -5.87 16.36 -5.26
CA ASP A 542 -6.57 15.06 -5.25
C ASP A 542 -8.08 15.20 -4.95
N ILE A 543 -8.49 16.17 -4.10
CA ILE A 543 -9.90 16.44 -3.79
C ILE A 543 -10.57 17.43 -4.74
N ALA A 544 -9.85 18.01 -5.69
CA ALA A 544 -10.42 18.93 -6.66
C ALA A 544 -11.52 18.27 -7.51
N PRO A 545 -12.48 19.03 -8.04
CA PRO A 545 -13.61 18.50 -8.83
C PRO A 545 -13.18 17.68 -10.04
N ALA A 546 -12.01 17.96 -10.62
CA ALA A 546 -11.43 17.17 -11.70
C ALA A 546 -11.14 15.72 -11.28
N ASN A 547 -10.79 15.50 -10.00
CA ASN A 547 -10.28 14.25 -9.47
C ASN A 547 -11.23 13.54 -8.50
N SER A 548 -12.16 14.26 -7.87
CA SER A 548 -13.02 13.68 -6.81
C SER A 548 -14.47 14.15 -6.89
N TRP A 549 -15.37 13.31 -6.38
CA TRP A 549 -16.75 13.67 -6.09
C TRP A 549 -16.89 14.06 -4.61
N VAL A 550 -17.77 15.02 -4.33
CA VAL A 550 -18.12 15.39 -2.94
C VAL A 550 -19.24 14.49 -2.44
N ILE A 551 -19.07 13.93 -1.25
CA ILE A 551 -20.10 13.14 -0.59
C ILE A 551 -20.91 14.05 0.34
N ALA A 552 -22.20 14.16 0.08
CA ALA A 552 -23.10 14.95 0.89
C ALA A 552 -24.45 14.26 1.12
N ARG A 553 -25.20 14.78 2.08
CA ARG A 553 -26.53 14.29 2.38
C ARG A 553 -27.42 14.39 1.14
N ARG A 554 -28.18 13.34 0.86
CA ARG A 554 -29.20 13.29 -0.18
C ARG A 554 -30.33 14.29 0.12
N ASP A 555 -30.90 14.90 -0.91
CA ASP A 555 -32.12 15.67 -0.75
C ASP A 555 -33.27 14.78 -0.28
N LYS A 556 -34.05 15.28 0.67
CA LYS A 556 -35.18 14.50 1.20
C LYS A 556 -36.21 14.30 0.09
N PRO A 557 -36.68 13.09 -0.19
CA PRO A 557 -37.94 12.92 -0.89
C PRO A 557 -39.05 13.55 -0.05
N PRO A 558 -40.07 14.18 -0.67
CA PRO A 558 -41.09 14.92 0.04
C PRO A 558 -42.01 14.09 0.95
N VAL A 559 -41.87 12.76 0.99
CA VAL A 559 -42.74 11.83 1.72
C VAL A 559 -41.89 10.88 2.59
N PHE A 560 -42.19 10.75 3.89
CA PHE A 560 -41.62 9.83 4.90
C PHE A 560 -40.26 10.18 5.56
N SER A 561 -39.94 11.42 5.78
CA SER A 561 -38.62 11.83 6.31
C SER A 561 -38.31 11.42 7.76
N GLY A 562 -39.30 11.04 8.58
CA GLY A 562 -39.10 10.66 9.99
C GLY A 562 -38.83 9.18 10.21
N LEU A 563 -39.49 8.32 9.44
CA LEU A 563 -39.38 6.86 9.54
C LEU A 563 -38.00 6.36 9.04
N GLU A 564 -37.52 6.97 7.95
CA GLU A 564 -36.20 6.69 7.37
C GLU A 564 -35.05 6.92 8.35
N TYR A 565 -35.16 7.96 9.18
CA TYR A 565 -34.15 8.29 10.18
C TYR A 565 -34.04 7.23 11.27
N SER A 566 -35.17 6.75 11.78
CA SER A 566 -35.23 5.75 12.85
C SER A 566 -34.76 4.37 12.36
N ILE A 567 -35.13 3.98 11.14
CA ILE A 567 -34.70 2.72 10.52
C ILE A 567 -33.18 2.76 10.23
N ALA A 568 -32.63 3.88 9.74
CA ALA A 568 -31.19 4.02 9.51
C ALA A 568 -30.38 3.91 10.80
N LYS A 569 -30.88 4.46 11.91
CA LYS A 569 -30.22 4.38 13.22
C LYS A 569 -30.25 2.97 13.80
N VAL A 570 -31.34 2.25 13.61
CA VAL A 570 -31.47 0.84 14.03
C VAL A 570 -30.60 -0.07 13.17
N SER A 571 -30.54 0.16 11.85
CA SER A 571 -29.76 -0.66 10.92
C SER A 571 -28.24 -0.53 11.12
N GLU A 572 -27.75 0.59 11.63
CA GLU A 572 -26.32 0.74 11.98
C GLU A 572 -25.85 -0.18 13.10
N HIS A 573 -26.75 -0.60 13.98
CA HIS A 573 -26.46 -1.52 15.10
C HIS A 573 -26.64 -2.99 14.72
N LEU A 574 -27.27 -3.29 13.59
CA LEU A 574 -27.50 -4.65 13.12
C LEU A 574 -26.45 -5.05 12.06
N PRO A 575 -25.67 -6.10 12.28
CA PRO A 575 -24.58 -6.49 11.37
C PRO A 575 -25.07 -6.95 9.98
N LEU A 576 -26.37 -7.13 9.78
CA LEU A 576 -26.95 -7.76 8.59
C LEU A 576 -27.80 -6.85 7.69
N PHE A 577 -28.21 -5.64 8.12
CA PHE A 577 -29.30 -4.91 7.45
C PHE A 577 -29.01 -3.49 6.98
N ASP A 578 -27.75 -3.06 6.93
CA ASP A 578 -27.38 -1.67 6.65
C ASP A 578 -27.38 -1.25 5.16
N LEU A 579 -27.92 -2.05 4.30
CA LEU A 579 -27.80 -1.85 2.85
C LEU A 579 -29.06 -1.35 2.15
N TRP A 580 -30.20 -1.30 2.83
CA TRP A 580 -31.47 -0.95 2.19
C TRP A 580 -32.62 -0.74 3.19
N PRO A 581 -33.49 0.23 3.04
CA PRO A 581 -33.76 1.08 1.88
C PRO A 581 -33.28 2.54 2.01
N VAL A 582 -32.59 2.89 3.10
CA VAL A 582 -32.35 4.30 3.48
C VAL A 582 -30.95 4.76 3.11
N ARG A 583 -30.80 5.34 1.93
CA ARG A 583 -29.56 5.93 1.45
C ARG A 583 -29.41 7.35 1.97
N TYR A 584 -28.55 7.55 2.97
CA TYR A 584 -28.35 8.86 3.60
C TYR A 584 -27.57 9.84 2.72
N ALA A 585 -26.51 9.36 2.07
CA ALA A 585 -25.57 10.16 1.29
C ALA A 585 -25.59 9.77 -0.19
N THR A 586 -25.14 10.69 -1.04
CA THR A 586 -24.88 10.45 -2.47
C THR A 586 -23.67 11.26 -2.93
N SER A 587 -23.13 10.93 -4.09
CA SER A 587 -22.03 11.69 -4.70
C SER A 587 -22.56 12.88 -5.48
N TYR A 588 -21.85 13.99 -5.38
CA TYR A 588 -22.14 15.25 -6.05
C TYR A 588 -20.97 15.67 -6.93
N GLU A 589 -21.31 16.19 -8.11
CA GLU A 589 -20.37 16.78 -9.06
C GLU A 589 -20.49 18.31 -8.99
N PHE A 590 -19.36 19.00 -8.94
CA PHE A 590 -19.30 20.45 -9.02
C PHE A 590 -19.67 20.93 -10.43
N VAL A 591 -20.51 21.97 -10.52
CA VAL A 591 -20.93 22.57 -11.78
C VAL A 591 -20.52 24.05 -11.78
N PRO A 592 -19.39 24.39 -12.43
CA PRO A 592 -18.92 25.78 -12.49
C PRO A 592 -19.95 26.66 -13.18
N SER A 593 -20.20 27.87 -12.62
CA SER A 593 -21.06 28.90 -13.21
C SER A 593 -20.63 30.26 -12.68
N PRO A 594 -21.14 31.38 -13.23
CA PRO A 594 -20.86 32.71 -12.69
C PRO A 594 -21.18 32.87 -11.19
N ASN A 595 -22.19 32.16 -10.71
CA ASN A 595 -22.58 32.16 -9.29
C ASN A 595 -21.83 31.07 -8.47
N CYS A 596 -21.05 30.24 -9.12
CA CYS A 596 -20.28 29.14 -8.53
C CYS A 596 -18.84 29.12 -9.10
N PRO A 597 -18.04 30.18 -8.82
CA PRO A 597 -16.70 30.33 -9.42
C PRO A 597 -15.67 29.37 -8.82
N SER A 598 -15.92 28.83 -7.63
CA SER A 598 -15.03 27.93 -6.93
C SER A 598 -15.80 26.82 -6.20
N PRO A 599 -15.16 25.65 -5.97
CA PRO A 599 -15.75 24.58 -5.18
C PRO A 599 -16.09 25.04 -3.75
N LEU A 600 -17.20 24.53 -3.22
CA LEU A 600 -17.68 24.80 -1.87
C LEU A 600 -17.63 23.51 -1.03
N TYR A 601 -17.47 23.66 0.28
CA TYR A 601 -17.68 22.55 1.20
C TYR A 601 -19.16 22.18 1.29
N ARG A 602 -19.44 20.91 1.61
CA ARG A 602 -20.83 20.42 1.73
C ARG A 602 -21.69 21.16 2.75
N THR A 603 -21.06 21.86 3.69
CA THR A 603 -21.69 22.64 4.75
C THR A 603 -21.92 24.11 4.38
N ASP A 604 -21.29 24.56 3.28
CA ASP A 604 -21.37 25.97 2.90
C ASP A 604 -22.76 26.33 2.35
N PRO A 605 -23.26 27.56 2.65
CA PRO A 605 -24.44 28.09 1.97
C PRO A 605 -24.22 28.10 0.46
N GLY A 606 -25.18 27.67 -0.32
CA GLY A 606 -25.03 27.63 -1.78
C GLY A 606 -24.46 26.34 -2.34
N PHE A 607 -23.97 25.42 -1.51
CA PHE A 607 -23.50 24.11 -1.99
C PHE A 607 -24.47 23.46 -2.99
N ARG A 608 -25.76 23.43 -2.66
CA ARG A 608 -26.80 22.85 -3.51
C ARG A 608 -27.00 23.54 -4.86
N ALA A 609 -26.68 24.82 -4.95
CA ALA A 609 -26.76 25.56 -6.21
C ALA A 609 -25.55 25.25 -7.13
N CYS A 610 -24.40 24.90 -6.53
CA CYS A 610 -23.15 24.70 -7.23
C CYS A 610 -22.84 23.21 -7.53
N TYR A 611 -23.63 22.30 -6.98
CA TYR A 611 -23.38 20.87 -7.12
C TYR A 611 -24.64 20.11 -7.52
N LYS A 612 -24.48 19.17 -8.46
CA LYS A 612 -25.58 18.30 -8.85
C LYS A 612 -25.31 16.85 -8.40
N PRO A 613 -26.35 16.10 -7.96
CA PRO A 613 -26.19 14.70 -7.61
C PRO A 613 -25.92 13.84 -8.85
N VAL A 614 -24.90 12.97 -8.75
CA VAL A 614 -24.50 12.03 -9.82
C VAL A 614 -24.76 10.57 -9.45
N GLY A 615 -25.44 10.34 -8.32
CA GLY A 615 -25.79 9.00 -7.83
C GLY A 615 -24.82 8.47 -6.79
N ASP A 616 -25.16 7.30 -6.22
CA ASP A 616 -24.38 6.74 -5.10
C ASP A 616 -23.07 6.09 -5.55
N PHE A 617 -23.03 5.61 -6.79
CA PHE A 617 -21.91 4.87 -7.36
C PHE A 617 -21.67 5.32 -8.81
N PRO A 618 -21.18 6.55 -9.00
CA PRO A 618 -20.88 7.05 -10.34
C PRO A 618 -19.86 6.13 -11.05
N GLU A 619 -19.93 6.04 -12.37
CA GLU A 619 -19.07 5.24 -13.24
C GLU A 619 -19.19 3.70 -13.06
N VAL A 620 -19.90 3.19 -12.06
CA VAL A 620 -20.05 1.75 -11.84
C VAL A 620 -21.10 1.16 -12.77
N ASN A 621 -20.72 0.07 -13.47
CA ASN A 621 -21.61 -0.70 -14.37
C ASN A 621 -22.09 -1.99 -13.70
N LEU A 622 -22.91 -1.84 -12.65
CA LEU A 622 -23.57 -2.96 -11.97
C LEU A 622 -25.01 -2.59 -11.67
N GLY A 623 -25.92 -3.53 -11.96
CA GLY A 623 -27.31 -3.40 -11.49
C GLY A 623 -27.38 -3.39 -9.96
N VAL A 624 -28.31 -2.61 -9.40
CA VAL A 624 -28.50 -2.46 -7.94
C VAL A 624 -28.61 -3.81 -7.23
N LYS A 625 -29.35 -4.78 -7.79
CA LYS A 625 -29.51 -6.13 -7.24
C LYS A 625 -28.16 -6.87 -7.12
N SER A 626 -27.33 -6.81 -8.16
CA SER A 626 -26.02 -7.45 -8.17
C SER A 626 -25.06 -6.81 -7.16
N LEU A 627 -25.07 -5.49 -7.08
CA LEU A 627 -24.28 -4.73 -6.12
C LEU A 627 -24.69 -5.04 -4.67
N THR A 628 -25.99 -5.04 -4.39
CA THR A 628 -26.53 -5.37 -3.07
C THR A 628 -26.15 -6.79 -2.65
N THR A 629 -26.34 -7.78 -3.55
CA THR A 629 -25.93 -9.17 -3.29
C THR A 629 -24.45 -9.27 -2.96
N ARG A 630 -23.59 -8.54 -3.70
CA ARG A 630 -22.14 -8.54 -3.48
C ARG A 630 -21.76 -7.90 -2.13
N MET A 631 -22.43 -6.82 -1.74
CA MET A 631 -22.25 -6.19 -0.43
C MET A 631 -22.68 -7.13 0.71
N PHE A 632 -23.84 -7.80 0.60
CA PHE A 632 -24.28 -8.80 1.58
C PHE A 632 -23.28 -9.94 1.72
N THR A 633 -22.75 -10.44 0.60
CA THR A 633 -21.75 -11.52 0.62
C THR A 633 -20.47 -11.06 1.33
N ALA A 634 -20.05 -9.80 1.14
CA ALA A 634 -18.91 -9.23 1.81
C ALA A 634 -19.09 -9.15 3.34
N PHE A 635 -20.27 -8.76 3.82
CA PHE A 635 -20.59 -8.73 5.26
C PHE A 635 -20.74 -10.11 5.87
N GLY A 636 -21.37 -11.06 5.15
CA GLY A 636 -21.60 -12.43 5.60
C GLY A 636 -20.31 -13.27 5.70
N ALA A 637 -19.23 -12.83 5.07
CA ALA A 637 -17.94 -13.51 5.15
C ALA A 637 -17.22 -13.32 6.51
N GLY A 638 -17.79 -12.58 7.47
CA GLY A 638 -17.21 -12.39 8.81
C GLY A 638 -15.85 -11.66 8.83
N LEU A 639 -15.53 -10.95 7.75
CA LEU A 639 -14.22 -10.33 7.55
C LEU A 639 -14.07 -8.94 8.24
N ALA A 640 -15.15 -8.43 8.84
CA ALA A 640 -15.13 -7.14 9.54
C ALA A 640 -14.07 -7.02 10.66
N PRO A 641 -13.68 -8.08 11.38
CA PRO A 641 -12.59 -8.00 12.36
C PRO A 641 -11.19 -7.98 11.74
N ILE A 642 -11.08 -8.23 10.43
CA ILE A 642 -9.79 -8.34 9.72
C ILE A 642 -9.46 -7.07 8.93
N LEU A 643 -10.48 -6.26 8.70
CA LEU A 643 -10.37 -4.98 7.99
C LEU A 643 -10.16 -3.83 8.95
#